data_06cb52ee81ec6cdcf1a7109556cac0a9
#
_entry.id   06cb52ee81ec6cdcf1a7109556cac0a9
#
_cell.length_a   1.000
_cell.length_b   1.000
_cell.length_c   1.000
_cell.angle_alpha   90.00
_cell.angle_beta   90.00
_cell.angle_gamma   90.00
#
_symmetry.space_group_name_H-M   'P 1'
#
loop_
_entity.id
_entity.type
_entity.pdbx_description
1 polymer ?
#
loop_
_entity_poly.entity_id
_entity_poly.type
_entity_poly.pdbx_seq_one_letter_code
_entity_poly.pdbx_strand_id
1 'polypeptide(L)'
;MSLVAERARSAPGVTTPDPGSPERALRPWSPWWAPVRELDRWIGPFVLAACVAFVFWELRPDLLFRDTTPTGGDTAAHVWWPAYLRDHLLPWRIAGWSPDFYAGFPAGQFYFPVPALLILAFDVVFPYNIAFKLGTITGPLLLPVSAYVLGRGLRAPRPAPALLAVAATAYLFFTGDPGTGTAAQSIAFNQHIAGGSLPSMLAGEYSYTLALAFALAFFGTFASALRTGRRMWLPALLLAAAVMSHLVVAIFAVVGAFFVWLASRPKQTIVRAAVIGGVGTLLTAVWLVPLLAVLQYTTDMRYTPITEYTDYLFPDYLFGVQSAWPWQWGATVLIGIALIGGIVGRRTSTFVVIAITAVSGLLFRFWEDIQATTAWNLRFLPFWYLGVFLLLGLGGAEVVRGAAWAARRAAHEWGTRTPPRVLGTAVAVGLTAVLSVGALISIDDGKSFLPFWTRWNYLGYEDTKGEGTTPAKQYGEYRAFVDALAALPPGRVLWEGNTQLNVYGSPLAPMLLPYWTHGRIASMEGVYYEASATSPYHFMATAALDAPGNSSGAVRGITYRSQQDFDLGVRWLQVLGIRYLAVHSAQAKAKADADPRLRLVTTSPDFDQQPPNGWSVYEVRGTELVAPLRYRPVVIDGFRAHDQRVCRARLVQTGLDAKSLHLHEWQDCIGVPWFDDPRALDRPLVDEGPAAWQRAGTASARGVAKQRLPEVRISKIHSGDDEISFHVSRTGVPVVVRESWFPNWEADGAEGPYRATPNFMVVVPTRHDVTLHYGTTSAEWLGRLATLAGIVGVGLLAWWPIRARRRREAEAEAGTEEVDPAPG
;
A
#
# COMPACT_ATOMS: atom_id res chain seq x y z
N MET A 1 11.62 65.61 34.93
CA MET A 1 10.72 66.76 35.26
C MET A 1 9.31 66.09 35.28
N SER A 2 8.80 65.72 36.45
CA SER A 2 8.06 66.51 37.45
C SER A 2 6.80 67.03 36.82
N LEU A 3 5.56 66.74 37.24
CA LEU A 3 4.86 66.89 38.56
C LEU A 3 3.49 66.17 38.36
N VAL A 4 3.09 65.26 39.21
CA VAL A 4 2.42 65.43 40.53
C VAL A 4 1.00 65.93 40.45
N ALA A 5 0.15 65.10 40.88
CA ALA A 5 -0.73 65.02 42.02
C ALA A 5 -2.24 65.36 41.76
N GLU A 6 -3.04 64.44 42.14
CA GLU A 6 -3.95 64.51 43.30
C GLU A 6 -5.28 65.19 43.09
N ARG A 7 -6.39 64.48 43.18
CA ARG A 7 -7.40 64.69 44.18
C ARG A 7 -8.46 63.63 44.31
N ALA A 8 -8.62 63.27 45.54
CA ALA A 8 -9.55 62.26 46.04
C ALA A 8 -10.93 62.90 46.37
N ARG A 9 -11.91 61.98 46.64
CA ARG A 9 -13.14 62.09 47.46
C ARG A 9 -14.37 62.56 46.64
N SER A 10 -15.42 61.73 46.58
CA SER A 10 -16.31 61.44 47.70
C SER A 10 -17.33 60.39 47.27
N ALA A 11 -17.56 59.41 48.12
CA ALA A 11 -18.69 58.46 48.04
C ALA A 11 -19.93 59.06 48.65
N PRO A 12 -21.11 58.63 48.24
CA PRO A 12 -22.20 58.48 49.19
C PRO A 12 -22.95 57.13 49.08
N GLY A 13 -23.21 56.52 50.24
CA GLY A 13 -24.45 55.83 50.54
C GLY A 13 -24.71 54.45 50.00
N VAL A 14 -24.21 53.40 50.74
CA VAL A 14 -24.74 52.06 50.68
C VAL A 14 -26.11 52.07 51.35
N THR A 15 -27.15 51.80 50.57
CA THR A 15 -28.43 51.24 51.07
C THR A 15 -28.54 49.78 50.73
N THR A 16 -28.62 48.95 51.76
CA THR A 16 -28.91 47.51 51.67
C THR A 16 -30.33 47.31 51.17
N PRO A 17 -30.58 46.48 50.20
CA PRO A 17 -31.91 46.05 49.80
C PRO A 17 -32.38 44.87 50.66
N ASP A 18 -33.66 44.93 51.00
CA ASP A 18 -34.54 44.01 51.71
C ASP A 18 -34.58 42.59 51.11
N PRO A 19 -34.47 41.51 51.88
CA PRO A 19 -34.59 40.15 51.40
C PRO A 19 -36.05 39.67 51.42
N GLY A 20 -36.79 39.97 50.37
CA GLY A 20 -38.19 39.56 50.36
C GLY A 20 -39.01 39.83 49.10
N SER A 21 -38.53 39.56 47.89
CA SER A 21 -39.39 39.38 46.73
C SER A 21 -38.85 38.33 45.75
N PRO A 22 -39.63 37.37 45.31
CA PRO A 22 -39.22 36.46 44.29
C PRO A 22 -39.31 37.16 42.95
N GLU A 23 -38.30 37.96 42.57
CA GLU A 23 -38.14 38.34 41.17
C GLU A 23 -37.84 37.06 40.39
N ARG A 24 -38.81 36.53 39.66
CA ARG A 24 -38.60 35.64 38.55
C ARG A 24 -37.62 36.36 37.61
N ALA A 25 -36.34 36.00 37.69
CA ALA A 25 -35.36 36.39 36.70
C ALA A 25 -35.87 35.89 35.34
N LEU A 26 -36.54 36.81 34.62
CA LEU A 26 -36.84 36.63 33.19
C LEU A 26 -35.49 36.31 32.52
N ARG A 27 -35.33 35.09 32.06
CA ARG A 27 -34.17 34.74 31.23
C ARG A 27 -34.10 35.80 30.14
N PRO A 28 -32.95 36.51 29.99
CA PRO A 28 -32.84 37.49 28.93
C PRO A 28 -33.12 36.77 27.62
N TRP A 29 -34.04 37.25 26.82
CA TRP A 29 -34.34 36.76 25.48
C TRP A 29 -33.02 36.62 24.74
N SER A 30 -32.66 35.40 24.36
CA SER A 30 -31.46 35.19 23.54
C SER A 30 -31.66 35.98 22.24
N PRO A 31 -30.74 36.88 21.89
CA PRO A 31 -30.89 37.68 20.69
C PRO A 31 -31.14 36.76 19.49
N TRP A 32 -32.02 37.14 18.55
CA TRP A 32 -32.35 36.32 17.37
C TRP A 32 -31.15 35.82 16.55
N TRP A 33 -29.98 36.41 16.72
CA TRP A 33 -28.70 36.01 16.11
C TRP A 33 -27.91 34.97 16.93
N ALA A 34 -28.36 34.56 18.10
CA ALA A 34 -27.71 33.51 18.88
C ALA A 34 -27.60 32.19 18.09
N PRO A 35 -28.58 31.73 17.28
CA PRO A 35 -28.47 30.55 16.41
C PRO A 35 -27.32 30.62 15.40
N VAL A 36 -27.01 31.81 14.87
CA VAL A 36 -25.93 32.00 13.89
C VAL A 36 -24.54 31.70 14.51
N ARG A 37 -24.35 32.06 15.79
CA ARG A 37 -23.11 31.73 16.50
C ARG A 37 -22.98 30.25 16.79
N GLU A 38 -24.07 29.58 17.13
CA GLU A 38 -24.08 28.12 17.31
C GLU A 38 -23.82 27.44 15.98
N LEU A 39 -24.42 27.86 14.88
CA LEU A 39 -24.22 27.29 13.55
C LEU A 39 -22.75 27.40 13.09
N ASP A 40 -22.05 28.52 13.37
CA ASP A 40 -20.60 28.65 13.09
C ASP A 40 -19.76 27.60 13.83
N ARG A 41 -20.22 27.15 15.00
CA ARG A 41 -19.55 26.09 15.76
C ARG A 41 -19.71 24.71 15.12
N TRP A 42 -20.90 24.43 14.57
CA TRP A 42 -21.30 23.11 14.10
C TRP A 42 -21.12 22.90 12.59
N ILE A 43 -21.00 23.96 11.78
CA ILE A 43 -20.88 23.82 10.32
C ILE A 43 -19.71 22.89 9.91
N GLY A 44 -18.57 22.97 10.59
CA GLY A 44 -17.43 22.11 10.31
C GLY A 44 -17.72 20.61 10.54
N PRO A 45 -18.19 20.22 11.72
CA PRO A 45 -18.63 18.83 11.96
C PRO A 45 -19.74 18.36 11.01
N PHE A 46 -20.72 19.20 10.66
CA PHE A 46 -21.76 18.83 9.69
C PHE A 46 -21.23 18.60 8.29
N VAL A 47 -20.36 19.46 7.80
CA VAL A 47 -19.71 19.28 6.49
C VAL A 47 -18.87 18.01 6.49
N LEU A 48 -18.14 17.75 7.56
CA LEU A 48 -17.36 16.51 7.69
C LEU A 48 -18.26 15.26 7.66
N ALA A 49 -19.35 15.28 8.43
CA ALA A 49 -20.30 14.16 8.46
C ALA A 49 -20.93 13.95 7.07
N ALA A 50 -21.27 15.03 6.37
CA ALA A 50 -21.80 14.96 5.00
C ALA A 50 -20.78 14.36 4.02
N CYS A 51 -19.50 14.74 4.10
CA CYS A 51 -18.44 14.14 3.27
C CYS A 51 -18.31 12.63 3.52
N VAL A 52 -18.25 12.21 4.77
CA VAL A 52 -18.13 10.78 5.12
C VAL A 52 -19.37 9.99 4.67
N ALA A 53 -20.57 10.54 4.91
CA ALA A 53 -21.82 9.92 4.50
C ALA A 53 -21.92 9.83 2.96
N PHE A 54 -21.48 10.86 2.25
CA PHE A 54 -21.41 10.88 0.79
C PHE A 54 -20.50 9.78 0.26
N VAL A 55 -19.26 9.71 0.76
CA VAL A 55 -18.31 8.64 0.36
C VAL A 55 -18.88 7.26 0.64
N PHE A 56 -19.48 7.05 1.82
CA PHE A 56 -20.08 5.76 2.18
C PHE A 56 -21.24 5.39 1.26
N TRP A 57 -22.11 6.36 0.94
CA TRP A 57 -23.25 6.15 0.04
C TRP A 57 -22.81 5.77 -1.37
N GLU A 58 -21.81 6.48 -1.90
CA GLU A 58 -21.28 6.25 -3.23
C GLU A 58 -20.58 4.90 -3.37
N LEU A 59 -20.04 4.36 -2.28
CA LEU A 59 -19.44 3.02 -2.24
C LEU A 59 -20.47 1.88 -2.17
N ARG A 60 -21.76 2.18 -2.39
CA ARG A 60 -22.82 1.16 -2.52
C ARG A 60 -22.92 0.25 -1.30
N PRO A 61 -23.44 0.73 -0.17
CA PRO A 61 -23.62 -0.09 1.05
C PRO A 61 -24.39 -1.38 0.80
N ASP A 62 -25.34 -1.37 -0.14
CA ASP A 62 -26.11 -2.54 -0.55
C ASP A 62 -25.24 -3.66 -1.15
N LEU A 63 -24.10 -3.34 -1.76
CA LEU A 63 -23.13 -4.28 -2.29
C LEU A 63 -22.05 -4.63 -1.28
N LEU A 64 -21.65 -3.68 -0.43
CA LEU A 64 -20.63 -3.89 0.59
C LEU A 64 -21.02 -5.01 1.57
N PHE A 65 -22.30 -5.07 1.96
CA PHE A 65 -22.81 -6.05 2.91
C PHE A 65 -23.32 -7.35 2.25
N ARG A 66 -23.05 -7.58 0.98
CA ARG A 66 -23.23 -8.90 0.35
C ARG A 66 -22.02 -9.77 0.61
N ASP A 67 -22.24 -11.03 0.95
CA ASP A 67 -21.17 -12.01 1.17
C ASP A 67 -20.74 -12.61 -0.19
N THR A 68 -20.04 -11.80 -1.00
CA THR A 68 -19.50 -12.17 -2.31
C THR A 68 -18.02 -11.86 -2.36
N THR A 69 -17.21 -12.75 -2.94
CA THR A 69 -15.74 -12.59 -3.02
C THR A 69 -15.37 -11.45 -3.98
N PRO A 70 -14.66 -10.40 -3.50
CA PRO A 70 -14.32 -9.26 -4.33
C PRO A 70 -13.45 -9.60 -5.54
N THR A 71 -13.62 -8.82 -6.62
CA THR A 71 -12.74 -8.83 -7.79
C THR A 71 -12.16 -7.43 -8.04
N GLY A 72 -11.72 -7.14 -9.23
CA GLY A 72 -11.27 -5.81 -9.64
C GLY A 72 -9.75 -5.63 -9.57
N GLY A 73 -9.08 -5.70 -10.72
CA GLY A 73 -7.64 -5.58 -10.82
C GLY A 73 -6.90 -6.48 -9.83
N ASP A 74 -5.96 -5.91 -9.10
CA ASP A 74 -5.17 -6.62 -8.08
C ASP A 74 -5.99 -7.00 -6.84
N THR A 75 -7.13 -6.32 -6.57
CA THR A 75 -8.04 -6.67 -5.48
C THR A 75 -8.41 -8.14 -5.53
N ALA A 76 -8.63 -8.66 -6.75
CA ALA A 76 -8.98 -10.05 -6.99
C ALA A 76 -7.99 -11.05 -6.37
N ALA A 77 -6.71 -10.73 -6.38
CA ALA A 77 -5.66 -11.58 -5.81
C ALA A 77 -5.36 -11.24 -4.34
N HIS A 78 -5.57 -10.00 -3.91
CA HIS A 78 -5.33 -9.57 -2.54
C HIS A 78 -6.25 -10.22 -1.49
N VAL A 79 -7.37 -10.83 -1.90
CA VAL A 79 -8.25 -11.60 -1.02
C VAL A 79 -7.51 -12.73 -0.30
N TRP A 80 -6.49 -13.30 -0.91
CA TRP A 80 -5.69 -14.38 -0.33
C TRP A 80 -4.92 -13.95 0.94
N TRP A 81 -4.28 -12.78 0.94
CA TRP A 81 -3.31 -12.42 1.97
C TRP A 81 -3.88 -12.34 3.41
N PRO A 82 -4.98 -11.62 3.70
CA PRO A 82 -5.51 -11.62 5.06
C PRO A 82 -6.00 -13.01 5.50
N ALA A 83 -6.54 -13.82 4.59
CA ALA A 83 -6.96 -15.18 4.91
C ALA A 83 -5.74 -16.04 5.29
N TYR A 84 -4.66 -15.99 4.49
CA TYR A 84 -3.41 -16.71 4.80
C TYR A 84 -2.82 -16.26 6.14
N LEU A 85 -2.80 -14.95 6.41
CA LEU A 85 -2.33 -14.40 7.68
C LEU A 85 -3.13 -14.95 8.86
N ARG A 86 -4.47 -15.05 8.74
CA ARG A 86 -5.35 -15.59 9.78
C ARG A 86 -5.08 -17.08 10.02
N ASP A 87 -5.04 -17.87 8.95
CA ASP A 87 -5.13 -19.32 9.01
C ASP A 87 -3.77 -19.99 9.27
N HIS A 88 -2.65 -19.35 8.90
CA HIS A 88 -1.31 -19.93 8.95
C HIS A 88 -0.30 -19.17 9.84
N LEU A 89 -0.47 -17.87 10.06
CA LEU A 89 0.56 -17.07 10.74
C LEU A 89 0.15 -16.56 12.12
N LEU A 90 -1.08 -16.09 12.30
CA LEU A 90 -1.55 -15.59 13.59
C LEU A 90 -1.83 -16.72 14.59
N PRO A 91 -1.67 -16.46 15.91
CA PRO A 91 -1.33 -15.17 16.53
C PRO A 91 0.17 -14.90 16.69
N TRP A 92 1.04 -15.79 16.19
CA TRP A 92 2.47 -15.80 16.55
C TRP A 92 3.34 -14.94 15.65
N ARG A 93 2.92 -14.75 14.40
CA ARG A 93 3.71 -14.06 13.36
C ARG A 93 2.83 -13.18 12.49
N ILE A 94 3.38 -12.08 11.98
CA ILE A 94 2.75 -11.20 10.97
C ILE A 94 3.40 -11.36 9.59
N ALA A 95 4.42 -12.18 9.49
CA ALA A 95 5.09 -12.59 8.28
C ALA A 95 5.66 -14.00 8.48
N GLY A 96 5.75 -14.79 7.42
CA GLY A 96 6.25 -16.15 7.45
C GLY A 96 6.37 -16.74 6.05
N TRP A 97 6.70 -18.02 5.94
CA TRP A 97 6.78 -18.68 4.64
C TRP A 97 5.40 -19.05 4.11
N SER A 98 5.24 -19.01 2.80
CA SER A 98 4.08 -19.55 2.09
C SER A 98 4.52 -20.27 0.83
N PRO A 99 4.12 -21.54 0.62
CA PRO A 99 4.37 -22.28 -0.62
C PRO A 99 3.42 -21.89 -1.76
N ASP A 100 2.42 -21.05 -1.52
CA ASP A 100 1.28 -20.80 -2.40
C ASP A 100 1.64 -20.13 -3.73
N PHE A 101 2.70 -19.29 -3.74
CA PHE A 101 3.14 -18.57 -4.94
C PHE A 101 4.65 -18.69 -5.20
N TYR A 102 5.07 -18.54 -6.47
CA TYR A 102 6.48 -18.40 -6.89
C TYR A 102 7.42 -19.54 -6.48
N ALA A 103 6.91 -20.73 -6.26
CA ALA A 103 7.63 -21.83 -5.63
C ALA A 103 8.07 -21.51 -4.18
N GLY A 104 7.22 -20.83 -3.45
CA GLY A 104 7.42 -20.35 -2.09
C GLY A 104 7.99 -18.95 -2.00
N PHE A 105 7.52 -18.19 -1.00
CA PHE A 105 7.95 -16.80 -0.75
C PHE A 105 7.68 -16.38 0.69
N PRO A 106 8.39 -15.35 1.21
CA PRO A 106 8.18 -14.84 2.56
C PRO A 106 6.93 -13.94 2.62
N ALA A 107 5.76 -14.55 2.81
CA ALA A 107 4.47 -13.88 2.88
C ALA A 107 4.45 -12.83 4.01
N GLY A 108 3.92 -11.65 3.72
CA GLY A 108 3.84 -10.53 4.67
C GLY A 108 5.16 -9.80 4.95
N GLN A 109 6.32 -10.35 4.54
CA GLN A 109 7.62 -9.70 4.78
C GLN A 109 7.78 -8.40 3.94
N PHE A 110 7.32 -8.42 2.69
CA PHE A 110 7.39 -7.29 1.77
C PHE A 110 6.02 -6.66 1.51
N TYR A 111 4.98 -7.15 2.20
CA TYR A 111 3.61 -6.64 2.11
C TYR A 111 3.12 -6.12 3.46
N PHE A 112 2.16 -5.20 3.41
CA PHE A 112 1.79 -4.35 4.54
C PHE A 112 0.89 -5.07 5.54
N PRO A 113 1.28 -5.18 6.83
CA PRO A 113 0.48 -5.93 7.80
C PRO A 113 -0.77 -5.20 8.29
N VAL A 114 -0.76 -3.86 8.41
CA VAL A 114 -1.87 -3.11 9.02
C VAL A 114 -3.18 -3.24 8.23
N PRO A 115 -3.23 -3.14 6.89
CA PRO A 115 -4.48 -3.35 6.15
C PRO A 115 -5.05 -4.76 6.36
N ALA A 116 -4.21 -5.79 6.34
CA ALA A 116 -4.63 -7.16 6.57
C ALA A 116 -5.18 -7.35 8.00
N LEU A 117 -4.48 -6.85 9.02
CA LEU A 117 -4.94 -6.89 10.42
C LEU A 117 -6.26 -6.14 10.62
N LEU A 118 -6.47 -5.04 9.90
CA LEU A 118 -7.74 -4.30 9.93
C LEU A 118 -8.88 -5.13 9.33
N ILE A 119 -8.64 -5.80 8.20
CA ILE A 119 -9.61 -6.73 7.59
C ILE A 119 -9.96 -7.82 8.59
N LEU A 120 -8.96 -8.44 9.23
CA LEU A 120 -9.18 -9.49 10.23
C LEU A 120 -9.88 -8.99 11.50
N ALA A 121 -9.71 -7.73 11.87
CA ALA A 121 -10.48 -7.14 12.95
C ALA A 121 -11.98 -7.06 12.62
N PHE A 122 -12.34 -6.80 11.37
CA PHE A 122 -13.73 -6.89 10.91
C PHE A 122 -14.21 -8.34 10.76
N ASP A 123 -13.34 -9.29 10.42
CA ASP A 123 -13.64 -10.71 10.27
C ASP A 123 -14.09 -11.38 11.58
N VAL A 124 -13.77 -10.78 12.72
CA VAL A 124 -14.29 -11.22 14.04
C VAL A 124 -15.82 -11.08 14.14
N VAL A 125 -16.40 -10.12 13.40
CA VAL A 125 -17.83 -9.74 13.50
C VAL A 125 -18.62 -10.07 12.24
N PHE A 126 -17.99 -9.95 11.07
CA PHE A 126 -18.63 -10.12 9.76
C PHE A 126 -18.03 -11.31 9.01
N PRO A 127 -18.77 -11.94 8.08
CA PRO A 127 -18.19 -12.89 7.13
C PRO A 127 -16.99 -12.29 6.40
N TYR A 128 -15.99 -13.12 6.08
CA TYR A 128 -14.70 -12.68 5.56
C TYR A 128 -14.79 -11.76 4.33
N ASN A 129 -15.67 -12.08 3.37
CA ASN A 129 -15.82 -11.24 2.18
C ASN A 129 -16.34 -9.83 2.50
N ILE A 130 -17.29 -9.73 3.48
CA ILE A 130 -17.78 -8.44 3.98
C ILE A 130 -16.67 -7.72 4.75
N ALA A 131 -15.97 -8.43 5.64
CA ALA A 131 -14.86 -7.90 6.40
C ALA A 131 -13.75 -7.33 5.49
N PHE A 132 -13.42 -8.04 4.41
CA PHE A 132 -12.46 -7.58 3.41
C PHE A 132 -12.91 -6.26 2.77
N LYS A 133 -14.17 -6.18 2.29
CA LYS A 133 -14.72 -4.95 1.70
C LYS A 133 -14.71 -3.79 2.69
N LEU A 134 -15.12 -4.00 3.94
CA LEU A 134 -15.11 -2.99 5.00
C LEU A 134 -13.69 -2.50 5.31
N GLY A 135 -12.71 -3.40 5.32
CA GLY A 135 -11.31 -3.06 5.50
C GLY A 135 -10.79 -2.15 4.38
N THR A 136 -11.12 -2.47 3.13
CA THR A 136 -10.67 -1.68 1.96
C THR A 136 -11.25 -0.27 1.93
N ILE A 137 -12.52 -0.08 2.34
CA ILE A 137 -13.17 1.26 2.32
C ILE A 137 -12.79 2.14 3.51
N THR A 138 -12.12 1.58 4.54
CA THR A 138 -11.75 2.36 5.73
C THR A 138 -10.87 3.57 5.38
N GLY A 139 -9.93 3.42 4.46
CA GLY A 139 -9.08 4.52 3.98
C GLY A 139 -9.89 5.70 3.40
N PRO A 140 -10.72 5.48 2.40
CA PRO A 140 -11.60 6.51 1.85
C PRO A 140 -12.50 7.20 2.88
N LEU A 141 -13.07 6.47 3.82
CA LEU A 141 -13.91 7.06 4.87
C LEU A 141 -13.11 7.92 5.86
N LEU A 142 -11.88 7.51 6.16
CA LEU A 142 -10.99 8.25 7.07
C LEU A 142 -10.31 9.46 6.41
N LEU A 143 -10.13 9.51 5.10
CA LEU A 143 -9.37 10.57 4.44
C LEU A 143 -9.97 11.98 4.66
N PRO A 144 -11.28 12.23 4.50
CA PRO A 144 -11.91 13.51 4.85
C PRO A 144 -11.75 13.87 6.33
N VAL A 145 -11.87 12.88 7.23
CA VAL A 145 -11.67 13.05 8.67
C VAL A 145 -10.23 13.50 8.95
N SER A 146 -9.27 12.86 8.31
CA SER A 146 -7.84 13.13 8.46
C SER A 146 -7.46 14.53 7.94
N ALA A 147 -8.04 14.95 6.81
CA ALA A 147 -7.87 16.31 6.29
C ALA A 147 -8.48 17.38 7.22
N TYR A 148 -9.63 17.09 7.82
CA TYR A 148 -10.21 17.94 8.86
C TYR A 148 -9.30 18.04 10.09
N VAL A 149 -8.76 16.92 10.56
CA VAL A 149 -7.81 16.83 11.69
C VAL A 149 -6.51 17.59 11.37
N LEU A 150 -6.01 17.48 10.13
CA LEU A 150 -4.87 18.24 9.64
C LEU A 150 -5.12 19.76 9.81
N GLY A 151 -6.24 20.26 9.27
CA GLY A 151 -6.61 21.66 9.37
C GLY A 151 -6.74 22.14 10.81
N ARG A 152 -7.37 21.36 11.67
CA ARG A 152 -7.48 21.65 13.12
C ARG A 152 -6.12 21.63 13.81
N GLY A 153 -5.30 20.64 13.50
CA GLY A 153 -3.96 20.47 14.07
C GLY A 153 -3.02 21.62 13.70
N LEU A 154 -3.03 22.06 12.47
CA LEU A 154 -2.26 23.21 11.98
C LEU A 154 -2.88 24.58 12.34
N ARG A 155 -3.98 24.60 13.09
CA ARG A 155 -4.74 25.82 13.44
C ARG A 155 -5.17 26.63 12.22
N ALA A 156 -5.54 25.95 11.15
CA ALA A 156 -6.11 26.63 10.02
C ALA A 156 -7.37 27.41 10.45
N PRO A 157 -7.53 28.67 10.05
CA PRO A 157 -8.68 29.46 10.45
C PRO A 157 -9.97 28.90 9.83
N ARG A 158 -11.10 29.03 10.55
CA ARG A 158 -12.39 28.64 10.00
C ARG A 158 -12.69 29.42 8.71
N PRO A 159 -13.30 28.79 7.67
CA PRO A 159 -13.81 27.42 7.65
C PRO A 159 -12.81 26.38 7.08
N ALA A 160 -11.52 26.70 6.99
CA ALA A 160 -10.54 25.86 6.33
C ALA A 160 -10.58 24.36 6.70
N PRO A 161 -10.71 23.92 7.98
CA PRO A 161 -10.80 22.49 8.27
C PRO A 161 -11.95 21.78 7.57
N ALA A 162 -13.12 22.43 7.44
CA ALA A 162 -14.27 21.87 6.73
C ALA A 162 -13.99 21.74 5.23
N LEU A 163 -13.45 22.79 4.61
CA LEU A 163 -13.15 22.80 3.18
C LEU A 163 -11.97 21.89 2.81
N LEU A 164 -11.06 21.60 3.74
CA LEU A 164 -10.05 20.56 3.57
C LEU A 164 -10.68 19.16 3.54
N ALA A 165 -11.71 18.89 4.35
CA ALA A 165 -12.46 17.63 4.26
C ALA A 165 -13.17 17.49 2.91
N VAL A 166 -13.81 18.56 2.42
CA VAL A 166 -14.44 18.59 1.09
C VAL A 166 -13.40 18.35 -0.01
N ALA A 167 -12.25 19.02 0.07
CA ALA A 167 -11.17 18.87 -0.89
C ALA A 167 -10.59 17.45 -0.93
N ALA A 168 -10.42 16.82 0.23
CA ALA A 168 -10.00 15.43 0.33
C ALA A 168 -11.07 14.47 -0.23
N THR A 169 -12.36 14.78 -0.05
CA THR A 169 -13.46 14.04 -0.68
C THR A 169 -13.38 14.18 -2.20
N ALA A 170 -13.21 15.39 -2.72
CA ALA A 170 -13.09 15.62 -4.16
C ALA A 170 -11.87 14.88 -4.76
N TYR A 171 -10.75 14.85 -4.04
CA TYR A 171 -9.58 14.07 -4.44
C TYR A 171 -9.87 12.57 -4.57
N LEU A 172 -10.65 11.99 -3.67
CA LEU A 172 -11.00 10.56 -3.76
C LEU A 172 -11.69 10.21 -5.08
N PHE A 173 -12.51 11.08 -5.62
CA PHE A 173 -13.24 10.87 -6.88
C PHE A 173 -12.47 11.35 -8.12
N PHE A 174 -11.26 11.84 -7.95
CA PHE A 174 -10.45 12.30 -9.06
C PHE A 174 -9.96 11.12 -9.90
N THR A 175 -10.37 11.10 -11.16
CA THR A 175 -10.07 10.00 -12.12
C THR A 175 -9.09 10.41 -13.20
N GLY A 176 -8.82 11.71 -13.34
CA GLY A 176 -8.23 12.23 -14.56
C GLY A 176 -9.25 12.30 -15.71
N ASP A 177 -9.02 13.16 -16.67
CA ASP A 177 -9.85 13.20 -17.89
C ASP A 177 -9.31 12.13 -18.87
N PRO A 178 -10.12 11.13 -19.24
CA PRO A 178 -9.69 10.12 -20.21
C PRO A 178 -9.52 10.65 -21.62
N GLY A 179 -9.57 11.94 -21.92
CA GLY A 179 -9.33 12.52 -23.23
C GLY A 179 -9.55 11.58 -24.43
N THR A 180 -9.64 12.07 -25.64
CA THR A 180 -9.92 11.26 -26.85
C THR A 180 -8.65 10.77 -27.59
N GLY A 181 -7.55 10.50 -26.90
CA GLY A 181 -6.30 10.04 -27.53
C GLY A 181 -5.60 8.94 -26.73
N THR A 182 -4.77 8.13 -27.40
CA THR A 182 -4.01 7.04 -26.78
C THR A 182 -3.12 7.51 -25.61
N ALA A 183 -2.50 8.70 -25.74
CA ALA A 183 -1.71 9.29 -24.67
C ALA A 183 -2.57 9.68 -23.45
N ALA A 184 -3.73 10.32 -23.66
CA ALA A 184 -4.65 10.69 -22.58
C ALA A 184 -5.23 9.45 -21.88
N GLN A 185 -5.55 8.39 -22.64
CA GLN A 185 -5.99 7.12 -22.06
C GLN A 185 -4.90 6.46 -21.21
N SER A 186 -3.64 6.53 -21.64
CA SER A 186 -2.51 6.01 -20.86
C SER A 186 -2.31 6.80 -19.56
N ILE A 187 -2.44 8.13 -19.60
CA ILE A 187 -2.36 8.99 -18.41
C ILE A 187 -3.50 8.66 -17.44
N ALA A 188 -4.73 8.54 -17.92
CA ALA A 188 -5.88 8.19 -17.09
C ALA A 188 -5.70 6.80 -16.45
N PHE A 189 -5.27 5.80 -17.21
CA PHE A 189 -4.98 4.47 -16.70
C PHE A 189 -3.92 4.51 -15.58
N ASN A 190 -2.81 5.20 -15.80
CA ASN A 190 -1.75 5.33 -14.80
C ASN A 190 -2.25 6.06 -13.54
N GLN A 191 -3.11 7.05 -13.66
CA GLN A 191 -3.72 7.72 -12.51
C GLN A 191 -4.64 6.78 -11.72
N HIS A 192 -5.34 5.86 -12.40
CA HIS A 192 -6.18 4.86 -11.73
C HIS A 192 -5.39 3.85 -10.91
N ILE A 193 -4.14 3.56 -11.27
CA ILE A 193 -3.29 2.60 -10.53
C ILE A 193 -2.25 3.26 -9.63
N ALA A 194 -2.13 4.59 -9.64
CA ALA A 194 -1.09 5.31 -8.89
C ALA A 194 -1.21 5.18 -7.37
N GLY A 195 -2.41 5.05 -6.85
CA GLY A 195 -2.74 5.01 -5.41
C GLY A 195 -3.65 6.17 -4.99
N GLY A 196 -4.27 6.06 -3.83
CA GLY A 196 -4.91 7.14 -3.10
C GLY A 196 -6.33 7.55 -3.52
N SER A 197 -6.75 7.36 -4.76
CA SER A 197 -8.11 7.67 -5.24
C SER A 197 -9.05 6.45 -5.13
N LEU A 198 -10.37 6.63 -5.33
CA LEU A 198 -11.33 5.53 -5.32
C LEU A 198 -11.11 4.53 -6.46
N PRO A 199 -10.86 4.95 -7.73
CA PRO A 199 -10.51 3.99 -8.77
C PRO A 199 -9.31 3.12 -8.39
N SER A 200 -8.27 3.75 -7.85
CA SER A 200 -7.06 3.06 -7.43
C SER A 200 -7.33 2.08 -6.28
N MET A 201 -8.14 2.49 -5.31
CA MET A 201 -8.55 1.63 -4.20
C MET A 201 -9.35 0.41 -4.69
N LEU A 202 -10.30 0.61 -5.59
CA LEU A 202 -11.12 -0.48 -6.17
C LEU A 202 -10.30 -1.42 -7.06
N ALA A 203 -9.21 -0.91 -7.65
CA ALA A 203 -8.27 -1.71 -8.43
C ALA A 203 -7.23 -2.50 -7.59
N GLY A 204 -7.17 -2.28 -6.24
CA GLY A 204 -6.29 -3.04 -5.36
C GLY A 204 -5.38 -2.20 -4.45
N GLU A 205 -5.23 -0.90 -4.70
CA GLU A 205 -4.34 -0.02 -3.95
C GLU A 205 -4.99 0.53 -2.65
N TYR A 206 -5.84 -0.25 -1.99
CA TYR A 206 -6.55 0.16 -0.77
C TYR A 206 -5.60 0.42 0.41
N SER A 207 -4.48 -0.28 0.46
CA SER A 207 -3.43 -0.07 1.46
C SER A 207 -2.84 1.33 1.38
N TYR A 208 -2.67 1.85 0.16
CA TYR A 208 -2.17 3.19 -0.09
C TYR A 208 -3.13 4.27 0.44
N THR A 209 -4.42 4.16 0.13
CA THR A 209 -5.44 5.14 0.58
C THR A 209 -5.57 5.14 2.10
N LEU A 210 -5.50 3.96 2.75
CA LEU A 210 -5.51 3.83 4.20
C LEU A 210 -4.28 4.50 4.84
N ALA A 211 -3.09 4.22 4.29
CA ALA A 211 -1.85 4.84 4.76
C ALA A 211 -1.88 6.36 4.64
N LEU A 212 -2.42 6.88 3.52
CA LEU A 212 -2.56 8.31 3.26
C LEU A 212 -3.47 8.99 4.29
N ALA A 213 -4.59 8.36 4.66
CA ALA A 213 -5.46 8.84 5.71
C ALA A 213 -4.72 8.89 7.05
N PHE A 214 -3.97 7.85 7.42
CA PHE A 214 -3.16 7.87 8.64
C PHE A 214 -2.07 8.94 8.61
N ALA A 215 -1.41 9.18 7.48
CA ALA A 215 -0.38 10.22 7.34
C ALA A 215 -0.96 11.63 7.55
N LEU A 216 -2.11 11.97 6.97
CA LEU A 216 -2.76 13.27 7.20
C LEU A 216 -3.20 13.44 8.66
N ALA A 217 -3.79 12.41 9.27
CA ALA A 217 -4.16 12.42 10.69
C ALA A 217 -2.91 12.57 11.59
N PHE A 218 -1.82 11.90 11.22
CA PHE A 218 -0.53 12.04 11.87
C PHE A 218 -0.05 13.49 11.84
N PHE A 219 -0.02 14.16 10.68
CA PHE A 219 0.41 15.56 10.60
C PHE A 219 -0.38 16.49 11.51
N GLY A 220 -1.70 16.35 11.53
CA GLY A 220 -2.58 17.17 12.38
C GLY A 220 -2.35 16.93 13.87
N THR A 221 -2.30 15.67 14.29
CA THR A 221 -2.07 15.28 15.69
C THR A 221 -0.65 15.59 16.13
N PHE A 222 0.34 15.41 15.27
CA PHE A 222 1.75 15.75 15.51
C PHE A 222 1.93 17.25 15.76
N ALA A 223 1.38 18.10 14.88
CA ALA A 223 1.39 19.54 15.07
C ALA A 223 0.76 19.96 16.41
N SER A 224 -0.33 19.32 16.81
CA SER A 224 -0.96 19.55 18.10
C SER A 224 -0.10 19.07 19.27
N ALA A 225 0.48 17.88 19.18
CA ALA A 225 1.32 17.28 20.21
C ALA A 225 2.64 18.07 20.41
N LEU A 226 3.26 18.53 19.31
CA LEU A 226 4.46 19.38 19.37
C LEU A 226 4.21 20.66 20.18
N ARG A 227 3.06 21.30 19.96
CA ARG A 227 2.72 22.55 20.68
C ARG A 227 2.33 22.33 22.13
N THR A 228 1.51 21.31 22.40
CA THR A 228 0.87 21.13 23.70
C THR A 228 1.60 20.17 24.63
N GLY A 229 2.43 19.29 24.09
CA GLY A 229 3.03 18.16 24.82
C GLY A 229 2.01 17.12 25.28
N ARG A 230 0.75 17.18 24.80
CA ARG A 230 -0.32 16.28 25.22
C ARG A 230 -0.61 15.24 24.13
N ARG A 231 -1.06 14.05 24.54
CA ARG A 231 -1.43 12.94 23.65
C ARG A 231 -0.36 12.58 22.62
N MET A 232 0.93 12.64 23.00
CA MET A 232 2.06 12.35 22.12
C MET A 232 2.06 10.90 21.61
N TRP A 233 1.38 10.00 22.31
CA TRP A 233 1.18 8.61 21.91
C TRP A 233 0.37 8.48 20.60
N LEU A 234 -0.61 9.37 20.37
CA LEU A 234 -1.49 9.28 19.21
C LEU A 234 -0.76 9.48 17.87
N PRO A 235 0.03 10.58 17.67
CA PRO A 235 0.82 10.71 16.46
C PRO A 235 1.87 9.60 16.30
N ALA A 236 2.42 9.02 17.40
CA ALA A 236 3.34 7.89 17.29
C ALA A 236 2.64 6.64 16.72
N LEU A 237 1.43 6.32 17.18
CA LEU A 237 0.62 5.24 16.63
C LEU A 237 0.21 5.49 15.17
N LEU A 238 -0.20 6.72 14.82
CA LEU A 238 -0.61 7.06 13.46
C LEU A 238 0.56 7.01 12.47
N LEU A 239 1.77 7.39 12.92
CA LEU A 239 2.98 7.23 12.12
C LEU A 239 3.26 5.75 11.85
N ALA A 240 3.24 4.92 12.90
CA ALA A 240 3.45 3.48 12.75
C ALA A 240 2.38 2.86 11.84
N ALA A 241 1.11 3.21 12.01
CA ALA A 241 0.03 2.73 11.16
C ALA A 241 0.22 3.14 9.69
N ALA A 242 0.65 4.38 9.41
CA ALA A 242 0.93 4.83 8.05
C ALA A 242 2.08 4.03 7.41
N VAL A 243 3.19 3.85 8.14
CA VAL A 243 4.37 3.10 7.67
C VAL A 243 4.02 1.65 7.38
N MET A 244 3.31 0.99 8.30
CA MET A 244 2.94 -0.42 8.18
C MET A 244 1.72 -0.65 7.26
N SER A 245 1.13 0.41 6.71
CA SER A 245 0.09 0.32 5.68
C SER A 245 0.63 0.51 4.26
N HIS A 246 1.69 1.32 4.05
CA HIS A 246 2.30 1.47 2.73
C HIS A 246 3.67 2.18 2.79
N LEU A 247 4.71 1.54 2.25
CA LEU A 247 6.10 2.02 2.39
C LEU A 247 6.35 3.36 1.69
N VAL A 248 5.78 3.59 0.49
CA VAL A 248 5.95 4.87 -0.21
C VAL A 248 5.27 6.02 0.56
N VAL A 249 4.12 5.74 1.20
CA VAL A 249 3.45 6.72 2.07
C VAL A 249 4.26 7.00 3.33
N ALA A 250 5.10 6.06 3.79
CA ALA A 250 6.04 6.33 4.89
C ALA A 250 7.02 7.46 4.54
N ILE A 251 7.53 7.51 3.30
CA ILE A 251 8.38 8.61 2.81
C ILE A 251 7.62 9.94 2.90
N PHE A 252 6.39 9.96 2.42
CA PHE A 252 5.51 11.14 2.53
C PHE A 252 5.28 11.56 3.98
N ALA A 253 5.04 10.60 4.89
CA ALA A 253 4.83 10.87 6.31
C ALA A 253 6.08 11.50 6.97
N VAL A 254 7.29 11.02 6.63
CA VAL A 254 8.55 11.57 7.15
C VAL A 254 8.80 12.98 6.60
N VAL A 255 8.64 13.19 5.29
CA VAL A 255 8.78 14.50 4.66
C VAL A 255 7.78 15.51 5.24
N GLY A 256 6.51 15.10 5.37
CA GLY A 256 5.48 15.96 5.96
C GLY A 256 5.74 16.27 7.44
N ALA A 257 6.20 15.28 8.22
CA ALA A 257 6.60 15.50 9.61
C ALA A 257 7.71 16.56 9.75
N PHE A 258 8.69 16.54 8.85
CA PHE A 258 9.75 17.54 8.82
C PHE A 258 9.19 18.96 8.65
N PHE A 259 8.29 19.18 7.68
CA PHE A 259 7.72 20.51 7.46
C PHE A 259 6.76 20.94 8.58
N VAL A 260 6.00 20.02 9.16
CA VAL A 260 5.16 20.29 10.34
C VAL A 260 6.03 20.68 11.54
N TRP A 261 7.14 19.99 11.76
CA TRP A 261 8.09 20.33 12.82
C TRP A 261 8.75 21.69 12.57
N LEU A 262 9.22 21.95 11.34
CA LEU A 262 9.83 23.21 10.94
C LEU A 262 8.88 24.39 11.20
N ALA A 263 7.61 24.23 10.92
CA ALA A 263 6.55 25.21 11.15
C ALA A 263 6.15 25.37 12.63
N SER A 264 6.59 24.47 13.53
CA SER A 264 6.17 24.36 14.92
C SER A 264 7.23 24.83 15.94
N ARG A 265 8.02 25.85 15.61
CA ARG A 265 9.11 26.37 16.47
C ARG A 265 10.16 25.28 16.79
N PRO A 266 11.00 24.88 15.85
CA PRO A 266 11.87 23.68 15.91
C PRO A 266 12.71 23.58 17.19
N LYS A 267 13.37 24.67 17.61
CA LYS A 267 14.23 24.69 18.82
C LYS A 267 13.50 24.31 20.11
N GLN A 268 12.18 24.57 20.22
CA GLN A 268 11.39 24.30 21.42
C GLN A 268 10.72 22.92 21.37
N THR A 269 10.58 22.32 20.19
CA THR A 269 9.79 21.10 19.96
C THR A 269 10.61 19.88 19.55
N ILE A 270 11.94 20.02 19.38
CA ILE A 270 12.82 18.95 18.90
C ILE A 270 12.72 17.66 19.74
N VAL A 271 12.74 17.79 21.06
CA VAL A 271 12.64 16.62 21.95
C VAL A 271 11.32 15.90 21.77
N ARG A 272 10.20 16.66 21.67
CA ARG A 272 8.88 16.08 21.44
C ARG A 272 8.81 15.38 20.07
N ALA A 273 9.38 16.01 19.04
CA ALA A 273 9.46 15.43 17.72
C ALA A 273 10.27 14.12 17.73
N ALA A 274 11.45 14.14 18.37
CA ALA A 274 12.31 12.95 18.49
C ALA A 274 11.63 11.81 19.26
N VAL A 275 10.92 12.12 20.36
CA VAL A 275 10.20 11.12 21.15
C VAL A 275 9.05 10.51 20.34
N ILE A 276 8.23 11.34 19.66
CA ILE A 276 7.11 10.84 18.84
C ILE A 276 7.64 10.01 17.67
N GLY A 277 8.65 10.51 16.96
CA GLY A 277 9.27 9.80 15.85
C GLY A 277 9.93 8.51 16.29
N GLY A 278 10.70 8.55 17.40
CA GLY A 278 11.39 7.37 17.94
C GLY A 278 10.41 6.27 18.38
N VAL A 279 9.38 6.62 19.16
CA VAL A 279 8.35 5.64 19.56
C VAL A 279 7.58 5.12 18.34
N GLY A 280 7.22 5.97 17.38
CA GLY A 280 6.57 5.55 16.14
C GLY A 280 7.43 4.58 15.34
N THR A 281 8.72 4.86 15.17
CA THR A 281 9.66 3.96 14.48
C THR A 281 9.85 2.64 15.23
N LEU A 282 9.97 2.68 16.56
CA LEU A 282 10.05 1.45 17.37
C LEU A 282 8.83 0.55 17.19
N LEU A 283 7.63 1.12 17.07
CA LEU A 283 6.41 0.35 16.83
C LEU A 283 6.41 -0.37 15.48
N THR A 284 7.10 0.16 14.47
CA THR A 284 7.18 -0.48 13.14
C THR A 284 8.26 -1.55 13.05
N ALA A 285 9.13 -1.64 14.06
CA ALA A 285 10.36 -2.42 13.99
C ALA A 285 10.13 -3.92 13.77
N VAL A 286 9.04 -4.49 14.27
CA VAL A 286 8.66 -5.90 14.08
C VAL A 286 8.56 -6.29 12.60
N TRP A 287 8.23 -5.34 11.74
CA TRP A 287 8.11 -5.53 10.30
C TRP A 287 9.26 -4.85 9.54
N LEU A 288 9.59 -3.61 9.92
CA LEU A 288 10.55 -2.78 9.17
C LEU A 288 12.00 -3.29 9.31
N VAL A 289 12.41 -3.77 10.49
CA VAL A 289 13.79 -4.25 10.71
C VAL A 289 14.06 -5.52 9.90
N PRO A 290 13.22 -6.56 9.95
CA PRO A 290 13.37 -7.72 9.08
C PRO A 290 13.30 -7.35 7.59
N LEU A 291 12.35 -6.51 7.17
CA LEU A 291 12.23 -6.04 5.79
C LEU A 291 13.55 -5.45 5.27
N LEU A 292 14.16 -4.53 6.03
CA LEU A 292 15.42 -3.89 5.62
C LEU A 292 16.59 -4.86 5.58
N ALA A 293 16.62 -5.85 6.46
CA ALA A 293 17.68 -6.87 6.50
C ALA A 293 17.65 -7.79 5.27
N VAL A 294 16.46 -8.02 4.70
CA VAL A 294 16.28 -8.98 3.58
C VAL A 294 15.89 -8.33 2.26
N LEU A 295 15.94 -6.99 2.17
CA LEU A 295 15.53 -6.24 0.98
C LEU A 295 16.25 -6.67 -0.30
N GLN A 296 17.49 -7.13 -0.19
CA GLN A 296 18.29 -7.65 -1.32
C GLN A 296 17.74 -8.94 -1.95
N TYR A 297 16.79 -9.61 -1.29
CA TYR A 297 16.20 -10.86 -1.78
C TYR A 297 14.83 -10.66 -2.45
N THR A 298 14.50 -9.42 -2.76
CA THR A 298 13.33 -9.04 -3.59
C THR A 298 13.65 -9.15 -5.07
N THR A 299 12.61 -9.14 -5.91
CA THR A 299 12.77 -8.94 -7.36
C THR A 299 12.74 -7.46 -7.70
N ASP A 300 13.72 -7.00 -8.45
CA ASP A 300 13.70 -5.67 -9.04
C ASP A 300 12.90 -5.69 -10.36
N MET A 301 11.67 -5.21 -10.32
CA MET A 301 10.77 -5.17 -11.48
C MET A 301 11.19 -4.12 -12.50
N ARG A 302 11.91 -3.08 -12.08
CA ARG A 302 12.33 -1.95 -12.94
C ARG A 302 11.19 -1.38 -13.77
N TYR A 303 10.12 -0.99 -13.11
CA TYR A 303 8.98 -0.36 -13.76
C TYR A 303 9.42 0.77 -14.71
N THR A 304 8.69 0.92 -15.84
CA THR A 304 8.98 2.01 -16.78
C THR A 304 8.69 3.35 -16.11
N PRO A 305 9.71 4.22 -15.92
CA PRO A 305 9.48 5.52 -15.30
C PRO A 305 8.57 6.38 -16.16
N ILE A 306 7.73 7.16 -15.51
CA ILE A 306 6.93 8.19 -16.18
C ILE A 306 7.84 9.37 -16.50
N THR A 307 7.87 9.79 -17.75
CA THR A 307 8.74 10.86 -18.27
C THR A 307 8.00 12.10 -18.73
N GLU A 308 6.68 11.99 -18.97
CA GLU A 308 5.80 13.09 -19.40
C GLU A 308 5.38 13.95 -18.19
N TYR A 309 6.38 14.50 -17.47
CA TYR A 309 6.18 15.16 -16.18
C TYR A 309 5.19 16.31 -16.20
N THR A 310 5.18 17.11 -17.27
CA THR A 310 4.31 18.28 -17.41
C THR A 310 2.85 17.84 -17.46
N ASP A 311 2.56 16.82 -18.25
CA ASP A 311 1.19 16.34 -18.48
C ASP A 311 0.60 15.70 -17.22
N TYR A 312 1.47 15.07 -16.40
CA TYR A 312 1.05 14.49 -15.13
C TYR A 312 0.98 15.49 -13.97
N LEU A 313 1.91 16.46 -13.87
CA LEU A 313 1.90 17.42 -12.78
C LEU A 313 0.92 18.56 -13.01
N PHE A 314 0.75 19.00 -14.26
CA PHE A 314 -0.07 20.16 -14.62
C PHE A 314 -1.06 19.84 -15.74
N PRO A 315 -1.92 18.80 -15.56
CA PRO A 315 -2.89 18.43 -16.59
C PRO A 315 -3.86 19.59 -16.86
N ASP A 316 -4.11 19.84 -18.14
CA ASP A 316 -4.90 20.99 -18.58
C ASP A 316 -6.35 20.95 -18.06
N TYR A 317 -6.96 19.76 -18.02
CA TYR A 317 -8.31 19.56 -17.47
C TYR A 317 -8.44 19.96 -15.99
N LEU A 318 -7.36 20.01 -15.21
CA LEU A 318 -7.37 20.44 -13.82
C LEU A 318 -6.94 21.91 -13.68
N PHE A 319 -5.89 22.31 -14.39
CA PHE A 319 -5.27 23.62 -14.23
C PHE A 319 -5.74 24.64 -15.27
N GLY A 320 -6.26 24.22 -16.41
CA GLY A 320 -6.76 25.05 -17.49
C GLY A 320 -5.71 25.94 -18.18
N VAL A 321 -4.42 25.65 -18.01
CA VAL A 321 -3.34 26.55 -18.40
C VAL A 321 -3.25 26.75 -19.92
N GLN A 322 -3.62 25.74 -20.70
CA GLN A 322 -3.64 25.79 -22.18
C GLN A 322 -4.99 26.25 -22.73
N SER A 323 -5.98 26.43 -21.86
CA SER A 323 -7.32 26.78 -22.28
C SER A 323 -7.48 28.26 -22.59
N ALA A 324 -8.17 28.57 -23.69
CA ALA A 324 -8.56 29.92 -24.07
C ALA A 324 -9.69 30.49 -23.19
N TRP A 325 -10.36 29.67 -22.37
CA TRP A 325 -11.55 30.06 -21.62
C TRP A 325 -11.23 30.34 -20.14
N PRO A 326 -11.45 31.55 -19.63
CA PRO A 326 -11.06 31.96 -18.29
C PRO A 326 -11.67 31.13 -17.15
N TRP A 327 -12.85 30.52 -17.32
CA TRP A 327 -13.48 29.71 -16.28
C TRP A 327 -12.77 28.38 -16.01
N GLN A 328 -12.00 27.88 -16.99
CA GLN A 328 -11.19 26.67 -16.81
C GLN A 328 -9.97 26.90 -15.91
N TRP A 329 -9.61 28.18 -15.66
CA TRP A 329 -8.56 28.57 -14.73
C TRP A 329 -8.99 28.56 -13.27
N GLY A 330 -10.20 28.11 -12.96
CA GLY A 330 -10.77 28.19 -11.60
C GLY A 330 -9.89 27.57 -10.53
N ALA A 331 -9.32 26.39 -10.79
CA ALA A 331 -8.41 25.73 -9.85
C ALA A 331 -7.11 26.53 -9.65
N THR A 332 -6.48 26.98 -10.74
CA THR A 332 -5.26 27.80 -10.70
C THR A 332 -5.47 29.09 -9.92
N VAL A 333 -6.61 29.77 -10.13
CA VAL A 333 -6.97 31.00 -9.39
C VAL A 333 -7.15 30.71 -7.90
N LEU A 334 -7.85 29.62 -7.54
CA LEU A 334 -8.03 29.25 -6.12
C LEU A 334 -6.71 28.90 -5.45
N ILE A 335 -5.80 28.19 -6.13
CA ILE A 335 -4.44 27.94 -5.64
C ILE A 335 -3.70 29.26 -5.43
N GLY A 336 -3.76 30.18 -6.41
CA GLY A 336 -3.20 31.54 -6.28
C GLY A 336 -3.72 32.28 -5.05
N ILE A 337 -5.04 32.24 -4.81
CA ILE A 337 -5.67 32.83 -3.62
C ILE A 337 -5.17 32.15 -2.33
N ALA A 338 -5.03 30.82 -2.31
CA ALA A 338 -4.47 30.10 -1.16
C ALA A 338 -3.03 30.55 -0.87
N LEU A 339 -2.20 30.69 -1.90
CA LEU A 339 -0.80 31.15 -1.78
C LEU A 339 -0.73 32.57 -1.23
N ILE A 340 -1.44 33.52 -1.86
CA ILE A 340 -1.45 34.92 -1.44
C ILE A 340 -2.00 35.05 -0.02
N GLY A 341 -3.18 34.45 0.25
CA GLY A 341 -3.81 34.47 1.58
C GLY A 341 -2.95 33.80 2.65
N GLY A 342 -2.23 32.76 2.29
CA GLY A 342 -1.28 32.06 3.15
C GLY A 342 -0.06 32.90 3.51
N ILE A 343 0.55 33.56 2.52
CA ILE A 343 1.71 34.46 2.71
C ILE A 343 1.32 35.68 3.53
N VAL A 344 0.29 36.42 3.10
CA VAL A 344 -0.21 37.63 3.77
C VAL A 344 -0.67 37.32 5.19
N GLY A 345 -1.40 36.21 5.37
CA GLY A 345 -1.90 35.76 6.66
C GLY A 345 -0.87 35.02 7.53
N ARG A 346 0.35 34.77 7.02
CA ARG A 346 1.40 33.95 7.68
C ARG A 346 0.84 32.62 8.17
N ARG A 347 0.11 31.89 7.27
CA ARG A 347 -0.61 30.67 7.63
C ARG A 347 0.32 29.45 7.67
N THR A 348 0.52 28.89 8.84
CA THR A 348 1.27 27.64 9.01
C THR A 348 0.68 26.49 8.18
N SER A 349 -0.65 26.39 8.08
CA SER A 349 -1.34 25.37 7.29
C SER A 349 -1.00 25.47 5.81
N THR A 350 -1.03 26.66 5.24
CA THR A 350 -0.71 26.88 3.82
C THR A 350 0.76 26.57 3.55
N PHE A 351 1.67 27.03 4.42
CA PHE A 351 3.09 26.71 4.29
C PHE A 351 3.35 25.20 4.26
N VAL A 352 2.79 24.45 5.20
CA VAL A 352 2.98 23.00 5.30
C VAL A 352 2.43 22.29 4.06
N VAL A 353 1.22 22.64 3.61
CA VAL A 353 0.61 22.00 2.44
C VAL A 353 1.41 22.32 1.17
N ILE A 354 1.82 23.58 0.95
CA ILE A 354 2.66 23.95 -0.20
C ILE A 354 3.97 23.17 -0.19
N ALA A 355 4.66 23.14 0.95
CA ALA A 355 5.96 22.49 1.06
C ALA A 355 5.87 20.99 0.76
N ILE A 356 4.88 20.30 1.31
CA ILE A 356 4.66 18.88 1.05
C ILE A 356 4.31 18.65 -0.42
N THR A 357 3.39 19.45 -1.00
CA THR A 357 3.00 19.35 -2.40
C THR A 357 4.21 19.56 -3.33
N ALA A 358 4.98 20.62 -3.12
CA ALA A 358 6.16 20.90 -3.93
C ALA A 358 7.19 19.77 -3.88
N VAL A 359 7.49 19.25 -2.67
CA VAL A 359 8.43 18.13 -2.54
C VAL A 359 7.88 16.87 -3.19
N SER A 360 6.58 16.62 -3.14
CA SER A 360 5.96 15.47 -3.83
C SER A 360 6.12 15.55 -5.34
N GLY A 361 5.93 16.73 -5.95
CA GLY A 361 6.20 16.97 -7.37
C GLY A 361 7.68 16.81 -7.73
N LEU A 362 8.58 17.27 -6.85
CA LEU A 362 10.04 17.08 -7.04
C LEU A 362 10.41 15.59 -6.92
N LEU A 363 9.85 14.85 -5.98
CA LEU A 363 10.07 13.42 -5.87
C LEU A 363 9.56 12.69 -7.12
N PHE A 364 8.35 13.00 -7.61
CA PHE A 364 7.86 12.43 -8.86
C PHE A 364 8.82 12.69 -10.04
N ARG A 365 9.35 13.91 -10.15
CA ARG A 365 10.24 14.31 -11.26
C ARG A 365 11.65 13.72 -11.16
N PHE A 366 12.24 13.66 -9.95
CA PHE A 366 13.65 13.36 -9.76
C PHE A 366 13.91 12.01 -9.10
N TRP A 367 12.88 11.21 -8.83
CA TRP A 367 13.03 9.94 -8.14
C TRP A 367 13.98 8.98 -8.85
N GLU A 368 13.85 8.90 -10.16
CA GLU A 368 14.69 8.04 -11.00
C GLU A 368 16.16 8.50 -10.99
N ASP A 369 16.41 9.79 -10.81
CA ASP A 369 17.78 10.32 -10.71
C ASP A 369 18.43 10.02 -9.33
N ILE A 370 17.62 9.84 -8.29
CA ILE A 370 18.08 9.50 -6.92
C ILE A 370 18.44 8.02 -6.80
N GLN A 371 17.78 7.15 -7.53
CA GLN A 371 18.07 5.72 -7.70
C GLN A 371 18.32 4.90 -6.42
N ALA A 372 17.63 5.21 -5.36
CA ALA A 372 17.85 4.51 -4.10
C ALA A 372 16.97 3.27 -3.94
N THR A 373 15.92 3.09 -4.78
CA THR A 373 14.90 2.04 -4.56
C THR A 373 14.27 1.56 -5.87
N THR A 374 13.63 0.40 -5.80
CA THR A 374 12.81 -0.20 -6.88
C THR A 374 11.42 0.45 -6.99
N ALA A 375 11.12 1.48 -6.20
CA ALA A 375 9.81 2.12 -6.20
C ALA A 375 9.58 2.93 -7.48
N TRP A 376 8.43 2.73 -8.09
CA TRP A 376 8.02 3.44 -9.30
C TRP A 376 7.69 4.91 -9.00
N ASN A 377 8.19 5.86 -9.83
CA ASN A 377 7.97 7.29 -9.62
C ASN A 377 6.48 7.68 -9.66
N LEU A 378 5.64 6.95 -10.40
CA LEU A 378 4.18 7.12 -10.41
C LEU A 378 3.57 7.15 -9.01
N ARG A 379 4.14 6.39 -8.05
CA ARG A 379 3.65 6.29 -6.67
C ARG A 379 3.78 7.59 -5.85
N PHE A 380 4.48 8.61 -6.36
CA PHE A 380 4.55 9.94 -5.72
C PHE A 380 3.48 10.91 -6.23
N LEU A 381 2.85 10.62 -7.35
CA LEU A 381 1.82 11.47 -7.98
C LEU A 381 0.57 11.67 -7.10
N PRO A 382 0.06 10.68 -6.37
CA PRO A 382 -1.08 10.87 -5.47
C PRO A 382 -0.86 11.95 -4.39
N PHE A 383 0.37 12.10 -3.90
CA PHE A 383 0.70 13.15 -2.92
C PHE A 383 0.65 14.54 -3.53
N TRP A 384 1.07 14.69 -4.79
CA TRP A 384 0.95 15.92 -5.54
C TRP A 384 -0.51 16.32 -5.71
N TYR A 385 -1.36 15.42 -6.21
CA TYR A 385 -2.76 15.72 -6.42
C TYR A 385 -3.50 15.99 -5.11
N LEU A 386 -3.30 15.17 -4.08
CA LEU A 386 -3.89 15.44 -2.77
C LEU A 386 -3.48 16.84 -2.27
N GLY A 387 -2.22 17.19 -2.40
CA GLY A 387 -1.72 18.51 -2.03
C GLY A 387 -2.39 19.64 -2.82
N VAL A 388 -2.56 19.47 -4.14
CA VAL A 388 -3.29 20.41 -5.01
C VAL A 388 -4.73 20.59 -4.54
N PHE A 389 -5.46 19.48 -4.30
CA PHE A 389 -6.83 19.57 -3.79
C PHE A 389 -6.90 20.23 -2.42
N LEU A 390 -5.98 19.95 -1.51
CA LEU A 390 -5.91 20.64 -0.22
C LEU A 390 -5.65 22.15 -0.38
N LEU A 391 -4.86 22.58 -1.38
CA LEU A 391 -4.68 23.99 -1.71
C LEU A 391 -5.98 24.62 -2.25
N LEU A 392 -6.76 23.88 -3.05
CA LEU A 392 -8.09 24.34 -3.49
C LEU A 392 -9.01 24.58 -2.28
N GLY A 393 -9.03 23.65 -1.32
CA GLY A 393 -9.78 23.81 -0.08
C GLY A 393 -9.35 25.03 0.75
N LEU A 394 -8.02 25.28 0.83
CA LEU A 394 -7.48 26.47 1.50
C LEU A 394 -7.85 27.77 0.74
N GLY A 395 -7.80 27.75 -0.60
CA GLY A 395 -8.21 28.87 -1.44
C GLY A 395 -9.68 29.23 -1.25
N GLY A 396 -10.55 28.21 -1.30
CA GLY A 396 -11.97 28.38 -0.99
C GLY A 396 -12.21 28.97 0.41
N ALA A 397 -11.42 28.54 1.40
CA ALA A 397 -11.50 29.11 2.75
C ALA A 397 -11.09 30.59 2.81
N GLU A 398 -10.09 31.02 2.03
CA GLU A 398 -9.71 32.42 1.95
C GLU A 398 -10.79 33.24 1.21
N VAL A 399 -11.44 32.71 0.17
CA VAL A 399 -12.58 33.35 -0.50
C VAL A 399 -13.74 33.59 0.49
N VAL A 400 -14.13 32.55 1.24
CA VAL A 400 -15.17 32.65 2.27
C VAL A 400 -14.82 33.71 3.32
N ARG A 401 -13.60 33.78 3.76
CA ARG A 401 -13.11 34.73 4.76
C ARG A 401 -13.09 36.15 4.21
N GLY A 402 -12.67 36.32 2.96
CA GLY A 402 -12.71 37.60 2.26
C GLY A 402 -14.15 38.14 2.14
N ALA A 403 -15.10 37.32 1.70
CA ALA A 403 -16.50 37.66 1.61
C ALA A 403 -17.13 38.00 2.97
N ALA A 404 -16.81 37.22 4.00
CA ALA A 404 -17.26 37.50 5.36
C ALA A 404 -16.66 38.79 5.93
N TRP A 405 -15.44 39.13 5.58
CA TRP A 405 -14.84 40.43 5.94
C TRP A 405 -15.52 41.57 5.20
N ALA A 406 -15.73 41.45 3.89
CA ALA A 406 -16.43 42.45 3.10
C ALA A 406 -17.85 42.72 3.61
N ALA A 407 -18.59 41.63 3.95
CA ALA A 407 -19.92 41.74 4.53
C ALA A 407 -19.95 42.50 5.89
N ARG A 408 -18.93 42.22 6.74
CA ARG A 408 -18.77 42.96 8.01
C ARG A 408 -18.48 44.42 7.79
N ARG A 409 -17.64 44.75 6.83
CA ARG A 409 -17.28 46.13 6.51
C ARG A 409 -18.48 46.88 5.94
N ALA A 410 -19.19 46.31 4.97
CA ALA A 410 -20.41 46.90 4.42
C ALA A 410 -21.49 47.12 5.49
N ALA A 411 -21.71 46.18 6.40
CA ALA A 411 -22.66 46.32 7.50
C ALA A 411 -22.29 47.46 8.45
N HIS A 412 -21.00 47.70 8.66
CA HIS A 412 -20.50 48.80 9.47
C HIS A 412 -20.69 50.15 8.76
N GLU A 413 -20.28 50.22 7.48
CA GLU A 413 -20.37 51.46 6.68
C GLU A 413 -21.83 51.89 6.42
N TRP A 414 -22.74 50.94 6.19
CA TRP A 414 -24.14 51.19 5.92
C TRP A 414 -25.05 51.25 7.14
N GLY A 415 -24.49 51.10 8.36
CA GLY A 415 -25.25 51.24 9.61
C GLY A 415 -26.40 50.22 9.72
N THR A 416 -26.22 48.98 9.24
CA THR A 416 -27.29 47.97 9.21
C THR A 416 -27.79 47.63 10.61
N ARG A 417 -29.10 47.27 10.74
CA ARG A 417 -29.68 46.82 12.03
C ARG A 417 -29.07 45.54 12.53
N THR A 418 -28.48 44.71 11.63
CA THR A 418 -27.80 43.47 11.98
C THR A 418 -26.34 43.75 12.41
N PRO A 419 -25.89 43.27 13.57
CA PRO A 419 -24.52 43.46 14.00
C PRO A 419 -23.52 42.95 12.93
N PRO A 420 -22.49 43.74 12.55
CA PRO A 420 -21.55 43.38 11.49
C PRO A 420 -20.90 41.98 11.65
N ARG A 421 -20.65 41.59 12.90
CA ARG A 421 -20.10 40.27 13.22
C ARG A 421 -21.08 39.14 12.89
N VAL A 422 -22.38 39.34 13.08
CA VAL A 422 -23.43 38.37 12.80
C VAL A 422 -23.57 38.19 11.30
N LEU A 423 -23.62 39.28 10.53
CA LEU A 423 -23.72 39.22 9.07
C LEU A 423 -22.50 38.52 8.46
N GLY A 424 -21.28 38.87 8.90
CA GLY A 424 -20.07 38.19 8.42
C GLY A 424 -20.05 36.71 8.78
N THR A 425 -20.58 36.33 9.93
CA THR A 425 -20.66 34.89 10.31
C THR A 425 -21.70 34.16 9.46
N ALA A 426 -22.86 34.79 9.21
CA ALA A 426 -23.92 34.22 8.33
C ALA A 426 -23.38 33.99 6.91
N VAL A 427 -22.67 34.97 6.34
CA VAL A 427 -22.01 34.82 5.04
C VAL A 427 -20.98 33.71 5.04
N ALA A 428 -20.14 33.61 6.07
CA ALA A 428 -19.15 32.53 6.17
C ALA A 428 -19.82 31.16 6.22
N VAL A 429 -20.84 31.00 7.03
CA VAL A 429 -21.60 29.74 7.16
C VAL A 429 -22.31 29.40 5.85
N GLY A 430 -23.04 30.37 5.28
CA GLY A 430 -23.76 30.16 4.03
C GLY A 430 -22.85 29.80 2.85
N LEU A 431 -21.75 30.51 2.64
CA LEU A 431 -20.80 30.21 1.59
C LEU A 431 -20.08 28.88 1.83
N THR A 432 -19.76 28.55 3.06
CA THR A 432 -19.15 27.23 3.37
C THR A 432 -20.12 26.11 2.99
N ALA A 433 -21.41 26.25 3.34
CA ALA A 433 -22.41 25.26 2.96
C ALA A 433 -22.59 25.17 1.44
N VAL A 434 -22.71 26.35 0.74
CA VAL A 434 -22.85 26.38 -0.72
C VAL A 434 -21.66 25.75 -1.43
N LEU A 435 -20.41 26.08 -1.04
CA LEU A 435 -19.22 25.50 -1.64
C LEU A 435 -19.12 23.99 -1.36
N SER A 436 -19.50 23.55 -0.15
CA SER A 436 -19.47 22.14 0.20
C SER A 436 -20.50 21.33 -0.58
N VAL A 437 -21.75 21.81 -0.64
CA VAL A 437 -22.84 21.17 -1.39
C VAL A 437 -22.53 21.20 -2.90
N GLY A 438 -22.09 22.36 -3.42
CA GLY A 438 -21.72 22.49 -4.83
C GLY A 438 -20.59 21.54 -5.24
N ALA A 439 -19.57 21.37 -4.39
CA ALA A 439 -18.50 20.42 -4.64
C ALA A 439 -19.01 18.97 -4.65
N LEU A 440 -19.88 18.59 -3.70
CA LEU A 440 -20.44 17.23 -3.65
C LEU A 440 -21.35 16.96 -4.86
N ILE A 441 -22.15 17.93 -5.31
CA ILE A 441 -22.96 17.81 -6.53
C ILE A 441 -22.06 17.68 -7.76
N SER A 442 -21.01 18.49 -7.88
CA SER A 442 -20.06 18.37 -9.00
C SER A 442 -19.36 17.02 -9.05
N ILE A 443 -19.08 16.41 -7.90
CA ILE A 443 -18.54 15.06 -7.82
C ILE A 443 -19.59 14.06 -8.30
N ASP A 444 -20.85 14.21 -7.90
CA ASP A 444 -21.96 13.33 -8.29
C ASP A 444 -22.17 13.33 -9.80
N ASP A 445 -22.08 14.48 -10.45
CA ASP A 445 -22.17 14.58 -11.91
C ASP A 445 -20.98 13.94 -12.64
N GLY A 446 -19.79 13.93 -12.05
CA GLY A 446 -18.54 13.43 -12.66
C GLY A 446 -18.22 11.94 -12.37
N LYS A 447 -18.98 11.25 -11.54
CA LYS A 447 -18.69 9.88 -11.06
C LYS A 447 -19.22 8.74 -11.93
N SER A 448 -19.48 8.95 -13.21
CA SER A 448 -20.10 7.96 -14.13
C SER A 448 -19.45 6.56 -14.13
N PHE A 449 -18.17 6.46 -13.78
CA PHE A 449 -17.43 5.19 -13.67
C PHE A 449 -17.80 4.38 -12.41
N LEU A 450 -18.13 5.03 -11.31
CA LEU A 450 -18.18 4.43 -9.98
C LEU A 450 -19.25 3.34 -9.84
N PRO A 451 -20.49 3.47 -10.38
CA PRO A 451 -21.49 2.40 -10.32
C PRO A 451 -21.00 1.10 -10.95
N PHE A 452 -20.27 1.19 -12.06
CA PHE A 452 -19.68 0.03 -12.73
C PHE A 452 -18.54 -0.58 -11.92
N TRP A 453 -17.61 0.25 -11.42
CA TRP A 453 -16.44 -0.21 -10.67
C TRP A 453 -16.80 -0.82 -9.30
N THR A 454 -17.80 -0.25 -8.60
CA THR A 454 -18.28 -0.83 -7.33
C THR A 454 -18.98 -2.17 -7.54
N ARG A 455 -19.76 -2.34 -8.62
CA ARG A 455 -20.32 -3.64 -8.97
C ARG A 455 -19.22 -4.64 -9.31
N TRP A 456 -18.34 -4.27 -10.20
CA TRP A 456 -17.19 -5.09 -10.59
C TRP A 456 -16.40 -5.59 -9.38
N ASN A 457 -16.12 -4.72 -8.42
CA ASN A 457 -15.38 -5.06 -7.22
C ASN A 457 -16.22 -5.85 -6.21
N TYR A 458 -17.41 -5.35 -5.84
CA TYR A 458 -18.15 -5.86 -4.68
C TYR A 458 -19.12 -6.99 -4.97
N LEU A 459 -19.70 -7.11 -6.16
CA LEU A 459 -20.36 -8.35 -6.59
C LEU A 459 -19.32 -9.41 -6.94
N GLY A 460 -18.20 -8.99 -7.51
CA GLY A 460 -17.01 -9.80 -7.67
C GLY A 460 -17.26 -11.06 -8.52
N TYR A 461 -16.66 -12.15 -8.08
CA TYR A 461 -16.73 -13.44 -8.78
C TYR A 461 -18.15 -14.03 -8.84
N GLU A 462 -19.02 -13.66 -7.92
CA GLU A 462 -20.32 -14.29 -7.71
C GLU A 462 -21.49 -13.45 -8.26
N ASP A 463 -21.24 -12.61 -9.26
CA ASP A 463 -22.29 -11.84 -9.95
C ASP A 463 -23.23 -12.78 -10.76
N THR A 464 -24.15 -13.38 -10.04
CA THR A 464 -25.10 -14.36 -10.60
C THR A 464 -26.15 -13.75 -11.53
N LYS A 465 -26.28 -12.43 -11.58
CA LYS A 465 -27.31 -11.75 -12.39
C LYS A 465 -26.78 -11.26 -13.72
N GLY A 466 -25.49 -11.38 -13.98
CA GLY A 466 -24.87 -10.88 -15.21
C GLY A 466 -24.94 -9.36 -15.39
N GLU A 467 -25.14 -8.64 -14.27
CA GLU A 467 -25.29 -7.19 -14.25
C GLU A 467 -23.94 -6.49 -14.02
N GLY A 468 -22.87 -7.22 -13.79
CA GLY A 468 -21.49 -6.75 -13.66
C GLY A 468 -20.67 -7.05 -14.92
N THR A 469 -19.35 -6.96 -14.78
CA THR A 469 -18.38 -7.35 -15.80
C THR A 469 -18.23 -8.86 -15.93
N THR A 470 -18.63 -9.60 -14.88
CA THR A 470 -18.53 -11.07 -14.83
C THR A 470 -19.93 -11.67 -14.88
N PRO A 471 -20.42 -12.09 -16.05
CA PRO A 471 -21.68 -12.80 -16.16
C PRO A 471 -21.66 -14.14 -15.43
N ALA A 472 -22.81 -14.59 -14.92
CA ALA A 472 -22.95 -15.84 -14.16
C ALA A 472 -22.36 -17.07 -14.87
N LYS A 473 -22.47 -17.13 -16.20
CA LYS A 473 -21.91 -18.23 -17.02
C LYS A 473 -20.38 -18.27 -16.92
N GLN A 474 -19.71 -17.12 -16.89
CA GLN A 474 -18.24 -17.02 -16.82
C GLN A 474 -17.73 -17.37 -15.42
N TYR A 475 -18.51 -17.06 -14.38
CA TYR A 475 -18.20 -17.56 -13.05
C TYR A 475 -18.31 -19.10 -12.98
N GLY A 476 -19.31 -19.68 -13.60
CA GLY A 476 -19.45 -21.14 -13.70
C GLY A 476 -18.24 -21.79 -14.41
N GLU A 477 -17.77 -21.19 -15.49
CA GLU A 477 -16.56 -21.64 -16.20
C GLU A 477 -15.31 -21.52 -15.33
N TYR A 478 -15.11 -20.37 -14.69
CA TYR A 478 -14.01 -20.16 -13.76
C TYR A 478 -14.01 -21.17 -12.61
N ARG A 479 -15.16 -21.39 -11.97
CA ARG A 479 -15.31 -22.39 -10.90
C ARG A 479 -15.04 -23.81 -11.40
N ALA A 480 -15.51 -24.17 -12.58
CA ALA A 480 -15.22 -25.48 -13.16
C ALA A 480 -13.72 -25.69 -13.41
N PHE A 481 -12.99 -24.65 -13.82
CA PHE A 481 -11.54 -24.68 -13.92
C PHE A 481 -10.87 -24.91 -12.56
N VAL A 482 -11.27 -24.13 -11.54
CA VAL A 482 -10.76 -24.28 -10.17
C VAL A 482 -11.04 -25.69 -9.64
N ASP A 483 -12.27 -26.19 -9.80
CA ASP A 483 -12.70 -27.49 -9.30
C ASP A 483 -11.99 -28.65 -10.03
N ALA A 484 -11.73 -28.50 -11.33
CA ALA A 484 -10.94 -29.46 -12.10
C ALA A 484 -9.51 -29.59 -11.58
N LEU A 485 -8.87 -28.48 -11.19
CA LEU A 485 -7.54 -28.48 -10.57
C LEU A 485 -7.59 -29.01 -9.13
N ALA A 486 -8.59 -28.61 -8.34
CA ALA A 486 -8.77 -29.05 -6.95
C ALA A 486 -8.95 -30.56 -6.82
N ALA A 487 -9.47 -31.23 -7.84
CA ALA A 487 -9.61 -32.69 -7.91
C ALA A 487 -8.28 -33.43 -8.11
N LEU A 488 -7.23 -32.73 -8.56
CA LEU A 488 -5.91 -33.32 -8.81
C LEU A 488 -5.10 -33.45 -7.51
N PRO A 489 -4.06 -34.32 -7.50
CA PRO A 489 -3.09 -34.34 -6.42
C PRO A 489 -2.43 -32.97 -6.20
N PRO A 490 -2.03 -32.62 -4.96
CA PRO A 490 -1.37 -31.34 -4.66
C PRO A 490 -0.16 -31.08 -5.56
N GLY A 491 0.01 -29.81 -5.96
CA GLY A 491 1.14 -29.42 -6.80
C GLY A 491 1.05 -27.95 -7.25
N ARG A 492 2.10 -27.48 -7.87
CA ARG A 492 2.19 -26.14 -8.46
C ARG A 492 1.64 -26.14 -9.88
N VAL A 493 0.93 -25.06 -10.22
CA VAL A 493 0.43 -24.83 -11.57
C VAL A 493 1.04 -23.57 -12.16
N LEU A 494 1.43 -23.62 -13.43
CA LEU A 494 1.55 -22.44 -14.28
C LEU A 494 0.35 -22.43 -15.23
N TRP A 495 -0.30 -21.29 -15.34
CA TRP A 495 -1.48 -21.14 -16.18
C TRP A 495 -1.21 -20.09 -17.27
N GLU A 496 -1.83 -20.28 -18.44
CA GLU A 496 -1.69 -19.38 -19.57
C GLU A 496 -2.33 -18.02 -19.25
N GLY A 497 -1.53 -16.95 -19.22
CA GLY A 497 -1.99 -15.59 -19.05
C GLY A 497 -2.75 -15.08 -20.27
N ASN A 498 -3.81 -14.28 -20.08
CA ASN A 498 -4.52 -13.61 -21.17
C ASN A 498 -5.38 -12.49 -20.63
N THR A 499 -5.38 -11.33 -21.30
CA THR A 499 -6.29 -10.22 -21.01
C THR A 499 -7.76 -10.60 -21.15
N GLN A 500 -8.10 -11.60 -21.99
CA GLN A 500 -9.46 -12.13 -22.12
C GLN A 500 -9.97 -12.78 -20.82
N LEU A 501 -9.10 -13.23 -19.90
CA LEU A 501 -9.48 -13.72 -18.58
C LEU A 501 -10.20 -12.67 -17.73
N ASN A 502 -10.18 -11.39 -18.15
CA ASN A 502 -10.98 -10.34 -17.52
C ASN A 502 -12.49 -10.66 -17.48
N VAL A 503 -12.96 -11.58 -18.32
CA VAL A 503 -14.33 -12.13 -18.24
C VAL A 503 -14.64 -12.83 -16.92
N TYR A 504 -13.62 -13.28 -16.19
CA TYR A 504 -13.74 -13.83 -14.83
C TYR A 504 -13.78 -12.75 -13.75
N GLY A 505 -13.78 -11.46 -14.11
CA GLY A 505 -13.74 -10.31 -13.20
C GLY A 505 -12.35 -9.70 -13.05
N SER A 506 -11.30 -10.43 -13.39
CA SER A 506 -9.92 -9.96 -13.45
C SER A 506 -9.09 -10.92 -14.30
N PRO A 507 -8.11 -10.43 -15.10
CA PRO A 507 -7.13 -11.30 -15.73
C PRO A 507 -6.27 -12.07 -14.71
N LEU A 508 -6.29 -11.65 -13.46
CA LEU A 508 -5.56 -12.24 -12.33
C LEU A 508 -6.38 -13.31 -11.57
N ALA A 509 -7.59 -13.63 -12.02
CA ALA A 509 -8.47 -14.59 -11.33
C ALA A 509 -7.77 -15.93 -10.98
N PRO A 510 -6.97 -16.56 -11.85
CA PRO A 510 -6.28 -17.80 -11.51
C PRO A 510 -5.23 -17.68 -10.38
N MET A 511 -4.80 -16.46 -10.00
CA MET A 511 -3.95 -16.27 -8.83
C MET A 511 -4.66 -16.66 -7.52
N LEU A 512 -6.00 -16.76 -7.50
CA LEU A 512 -6.74 -17.23 -6.32
C LEU A 512 -6.83 -18.76 -6.21
N LEU A 513 -6.19 -19.54 -7.09
CA LEU A 513 -6.15 -21.00 -6.96
C LEU A 513 -5.76 -21.49 -5.56
N PRO A 514 -4.69 -20.97 -4.92
CA PRO A 514 -4.37 -21.38 -3.56
C PRO A 514 -5.49 -21.08 -2.55
N TYR A 515 -6.15 -19.94 -2.67
CA TYR A 515 -7.28 -19.55 -1.81
C TYR A 515 -8.47 -20.52 -1.94
N TRP A 516 -8.91 -20.79 -3.19
CA TRP A 516 -10.05 -21.69 -3.45
C TRP A 516 -9.76 -23.15 -3.13
N THR A 517 -8.51 -23.59 -3.22
CA THR A 517 -8.09 -24.98 -3.03
C THR A 517 -7.46 -25.23 -1.66
N HIS A 518 -7.49 -24.23 -0.77
CA HIS A 518 -6.89 -24.29 0.57
C HIS A 518 -5.41 -24.76 0.53
N GLY A 519 -4.60 -24.14 -0.32
CA GLY A 519 -3.19 -24.41 -0.49
C GLY A 519 -2.86 -25.72 -1.27
N ARG A 520 -3.85 -26.51 -1.70
CA ARG A 520 -3.59 -27.77 -2.42
C ARG A 520 -2.97 -27.54 -3.80
N ILE A 521 -3.40 -26.50 -4.49
CA ILE A 521 -2.85 -26.10 -5.78
C ILE A 521 -2.19 -24.73 -5.62
N ALA A 522 -0.88 -24.74 -5.58
CA ALA A 522 -0.07 -23.53 -5.56
C ALA A 522 0.02 -22.93 -6.97
N SER A 523 0.07 -21.62 -7.09
CA SER A 523 0.23 -20.91 -8.36
C SER A 523 1.66 -20.40 -8.53
N MET A 524 2.25 -20.54 -9.71
CA MET A 524 3.54 -19.89 -9.98
C MET A 524 3.41 -18.38 -10.14
N GLU A 525 2.23 -17.87 -10.39
CA GLU A 525 1.95 -16.46 -10.53
C GLU A 525 1.06 -15.96 -9.40
N GLY A 526 1.39 -14.78 -8.86
CA GLY A 526 0.66 -14.07 -7.82
C GLY A 526 0.86 -12.58 -7.96
N VAL A 527 0.17 -11.77 -7.15
CA VAL A 527 0.24 -10.30 -7.21
C VAL A 527 1.45 -9.72 -6.44
N TYR A 528 2.19 -10.57 -5.72
CA TYR A 528 3.29 -10.17 -4.84
C TYR A 528 4.66 -10.28 -5.54
N TYR A 529 4.76 -9.76 -6.76
CA TYR A 529 5.90 -9.97 -7.66
C TYR A 529 7.25 -9.64 -7.06
N GLU A 530 7.34 -8.53 -6.33
CA GLU A 530 8.59 -8.09 -5.70
C GLU A 530 9.00 -8.96 -4.52
N ALA A 531 8.05 -9.64 -3.89
CA ALA A 531 8.28 -10.40 -2.67
C ALA A 531 9.10 -11.69 -2.88
N SER A 532 9.29 -12.13 -4.13
CA SER A 532 10.04 -13.35 -4.43
C SER A 532 11.11 -13.12 -5.47
N ALA A 533 12.35 -13.51 -5.15
CA ALA A 533 13.45 -13.55 -6.11
C ALA A 533 13.27 -14.65 -7.19
N THR A 534 12.20 -15.43 -7.14
CA THR A 534 11.84 -16.45 -8.15
C THR A 534 10.90 -15.88 -9.22
N SER A 535 10.29 -14.71 -9.00
CA SER A 535 9.36 -14.05 -9.94
C SER A 535 9.87 -13.91 -11.38
N PRO A 536 11.14 -13.55 -11.67
CA PRO A 536 11.60 -13.39 -13.03
C PRO A 536 11.45 -14.67 -13.87
N TYR A 537 11.63 -15.82 -13.26
CA TYR A 537 11.71 -17.10 -13.97
C TYR A 537 10.33 -17.62 -14.40
N HIS A 538 9.28 -17.33 -13.64
CA HIS A 538 7.94 -17.70 -14.10
C HIS A 538 7.50 -16.83 -15.29
N PHE A 539 7.81 -15.52 -15.31
CA PHE A 539 7.54 -14.66 -16.48
C PHE A 539 8.28 -15.14 -17.74
N MET A 540 9.53 -15.63 -17.59
CA MET A 540 10.27 -16.21 -18.70
C MET A 540 9.59 -17.49 -19.23
N ALA A 541 9.11 -18.35 -18.31
CA ALA A 541 8.42 -19.58 -18.67
C ALA A 541 7.06 -19.27 -19.35
N THR A 542 6.27 -18.36 -18.79
CA THR A 542 5.00 -17.92 -19.36
C THR A 542 5.19 -17.40 -20.78
N ALA A 543 6.19 -16.53 -21.01
CA ALA A 543 6.46 -15.99 -22.34
C ALA A 543 6.78 -17.05 -23.40
N ALA A 544 7.39 -18.18 -23.01
CA ALA A 544 7.70 -19.28 -23.93
C ALA A 544 6.54 -20.26 -24.12
N LEU A 545 5.56 -20.28 -23.23
CA LEU A 545 4.47 -21.27 -23.23
C LEU A 545 3.13 -20.69 -23.70
N ASP A 546 2.86 -19.42 -23.39
CA ASP A 546 1.60 -18.76 -23.74
C ASP A 546 1.49 -18.48 -25.24
N ALA A 547 0.26 -18.34 -25.71
CA ALA A 547 0.02 -17.88 -27.07
C ALA A 547 0.63 -16.48 -27.29
N PRO A 548 1.09 -16.16 -28.50
CA PRO A 548 1.70 -14.87 -28.79
C PRO A 548 0.81 -13.68 -28.39
N GLY A 549 1.39 -12.72 -27.68
CA GLY A 549 0.70 -11.53 -27.19
C GLY A 549 -0.03 -11.69 -25.87
N ASN A 550 -0.05 -12.87 -25.27
CA ASN A 550 -0.73 -13.14 -24.00
C ASN A 550 0.19 -13.00 -22.78
N SER A 551 1.49 -13.22 -22.94
CA SER A 551 2.43 -13.17 -21.81
C SER A 551 2.79 -11.75 -21.41
N SER A 552 2.93 -11.50 -20.10
CA SER A 552 3.44 -10.26 -19.57
C SER A 552 4.96 -10.33 -19.38
N GLY A 553 5.71 -9.50 -20.07
CA GLY A 553 7.13 -9.27 -19.82
C GLY A 553 7.32 -8.26 -18.67
N ALA A 554 6.81 -8.55 -17.48
CA ALA A 554 6.69 -7.56 -16.41
C ALA A 554 8.04 -7.08 -15.86
N VAL A 555 9.05 -7.96 -15.77
CA VAL A 555 10.40 -7.57 -15.31
C VAL A 555 11.21 -7.00 -16.45
N ARG A 556 11.56 -5.73 -16.38
CA ARG A 556 12.42 -5.09 -17.41
C ARG A 556 13.86 -5.56 -17.33
N GLY A 557 14.54 -5.56 -18.48
CA GLY A 557 15.91 -5.99 -18.58
C GLY A 557 16.10 -7.49 -18.80
N ILE A 558 15.01 -8.21 -19.00
CA ILE A 558 15.01 -9.63 -19.38
C ILE A 558 14.67 -9.76 -20.85
N THR A 559 15.37 -10.64 -21.57
CA THR A 559 15.00 -11.03 -22.92
C THR A 559 13.95 -12.14 -22.82
N TYR A 560 12.70 -11.84 -23.18
CA TYR A 560 11.63 -12.81 -23.18
C TYR A 560 11.62 -13.61 -24.47
N ARG A 561 11.46 -14.92 -24.33
CA ARG A 561 11.27 -15.83 -25.44
C ARG A 561 9.84 -15.80 -25.93
N SER A 562 9.57 -16.46 -27.03
CA SER A 562 8.21 -16.62 -27.55
C SER A 562 7.81 -18.08 -27.58
N GLN A 563 6.59 -18.38 -27.93
CA GLN A 563 6.08 -19.74 -28.09
C GLN A 563 6.85 -20.59 -29.14
N GLN A 564 7.76 -20.02 -29.93
CA GLN A 564 8.70 -20.78 -30.75
C GLN A 564 9.65 -21.63 -29.92
N ASP A 565 9.94 -21.18 -28.68
CA ASP A 565 10.78 -21.86 -27.70
C ASP A 565 10.00 -22.75 -26.73
N PHE A 566 8.81 -23.22 -27.09
CA PHE A 566 7.92 -24.02 -26.23
C PHE A 566 8.64 -25.24 -25.59
N ASP A 567 9.51 -25.94 -26.35
CA ASP A 567 10.34 -27.03 -25.81
C ASP A 567 11.19 -26.57 -24.63
N LEU A 568 11.80 -25.39 -24.71
CA LEU A 568 12.57 -24.80 -23.60
C LEU A 568 11.65 -24.40 -22.45
N GLY A 569 10.46 -23.85 -22.75
CA GLY A 569 9.44 -23.56 -21.75
C GLY A 569 9.06 -24.77 -20.91
N VAL A 570 8.85 -25.94 -21.55
CA VAL A 570 8.58 -27.20 -20.82
C VAL A 570 9.77 -27.62 -19.97
N ARG A 571 11.00 -27.45 -20.43
CA ARG A 571 12.20 -27.69 -19.58
C ARG A 571 12.27 -26.75 -18.38
N TRP A 572 11.84 -25.51 -18.56
CA TRP A 572 11.73 -24.56 -17.44
C TRP A 572 10.68 -24.99 -16.41
N LEU A 573 9.53 -25.54 -16.85
CA LEU A 573 8.57 -26.14 -15.92
C LEU A 573 9.22 -27.22 -15.05
N GLN A 574 10.04 -28.11 -15.68
CA GLN A 574 10.76 -29.16 -14.97
C GLN A 574 11.78 -28.61 -13.96
N VAL A 575 12.50 -27.55 -14.34
CA VAL A 575 13.47 -26.87 -13.45
C VAL A 575 12.75 -26.23 -12.27
N LEU A 576 11.62 -25.55 -12.51
CA LEU A 576 10.82 -24.85 -11.51
C LEU A 576 9.98 -25.79 -10.63
N GLY A 577 9.94 -27.09 -10.92
CA GLY A 577 9.12 -28.05 -10.17
C GLY A 577 7.62 -27.81 -10.35
N ILE A 578 7.20 -27.34 -11.52
CA ILE A 578 5.80 -27.03 -11.84
C ILE A 578 5.13 -28.32 -12.32
N ARG A 579 4.25 -28.84 -11.48
CA ARG A 579 3.56 -30.10 -11.75
C ARG A 579 2.51 -30.00 -12.83
N TYR A 580 1.81 -28.88 -12.93
CA TYR A 580 0.71 -28.71 -13.85
C TYR A 580 0.91 -27.50 -14.76
N LEU A 581 0.62 -27.68 -16.05
CA LEU A 581 0.48 -26.62 -17.04
C LEU A 581 -0.98 -26.54 -17.43
N ALA A 582 -1.62 -25.39 -17.17
CA ALA A 582 -3.00 -25.14 -17.57
C ALA A 582 -3.03 -24.15 -18.75
N VAL A 583 -3.60 -24.56 -19.86
CA VAL A 583 -3.68 -23.75 -21.08
C VAL A 583 -5.10 -23.72 -21.62
N HIS A 584 -5.48 -22.59 -22.23
CA HIS A 584 -6.82 -22.43 -22.80
C HIS A 584 -6.80 -22.11 -24.28
N SER A 585 -5.73 -21.50 -24.82
CA SER A 585 -5.65 -21.19 -26.26
C SER A 585 -5.43 -22.44 -27.12
N ALA A 586 -6.00 -22.46 -28.31
CA ALA A 586 -5.84 -23.56 -29.24
C ALA A 586 -4.37 -23.80 -29.62
N GLN A 587 -3.58 -22.74 -29.72
CA GLN A 587 -2.15 -22.85 -30.07
C GLN A 587 -1.34 -23.51 -28.96
N ALA A 588 -1.54 -23.11 -27.70
CA ALA A 588 -0.84 -23.68 -26.55
C ALA A 588 -1.27 -25.15 -26.35
N LYS A 589 -2.56 -25.47 -26.48
CA LYS A 589 -3.09 -26.85 -26.45
C LYS A 589 -2.41 -27.75 -27.50
N ALA A 590 -2.37 -27.31 -28.76
CA ALA A 590 -1.76 -28.09 -29.84
C ALA A 590 -0.27 -28.38 -29.59
N LYS A 591 0.48 -27.44 -28.99
CA LYS A 591 1.88 -27.66 -28.63
C LYS A 591 2.02 -28.57 -27.42
N ALA A 592 1.16 -28.41 -26.43
CA ALA A 592 1.16 -29.25 -25.23
C ALA A 592 0.80 -30.71 -25.59
N ASP A 593 -0.15 -30.96 -26.47
CA ASP A 593 -0.54 -32.28 -26.93
C ASP A 593 0.60 -32.99 -27.70
N ALA A 594 1.43 -32.22 -28.40
CA ALA A 594 2.56 -32.74 -29.15
C ALA A 594 3.81 -33.06 -28.29
N ASP A 595 3.91 -32.55 -27.05
CA ASP A 595 5.08 -32.74 -26.22
C ASP A 595 4.98 -34.00 -25.35
N PRO A 596 5.87 -35.01 -25.52
CA PRO A 596 5.79 -36.25 -24.76
C PRO A 596 6.07 -36.14 -23.25
N ARG A 597 6.57 -34.96 -22.78
CA ARG A 597 6.78 -34.69 -21.38
C ARG A 597 5.50 -34.23 -20.67
N LEU A 598 4.48 -33.85 -21.45
CA LEU A 598 3.19 -33.38 -20.99
C LEU A 598 2.13 -34.48 -21.16
N ARG A 599 1.32 -34.68 -20.14
CA ARG A 599 0.24 -35.65 -20.13
C ARG A 599 -1.06 -34.94 -19.77
N LEU A 600 -2.02 -34.87 -20.68
CA LEU A 600 -3.35 -34.36 -20.38
C LEU A 600 -3.97 -35.15 -19.22
N VAL A 601 -4.37 -34.47 -18.15
CA VAL A 601 -4.93 -35.09 -16.94
C VAL A 601 -6.38 -34.70 -16.67
N THR A 602 -6.78 -33.50 -17.07
CA THR A 602 -8.17 -33.06 -16.97
C THR A 602 -8.44 -31.87 -17.92
N THR A 603 -9.70 -31.63 -18.18
CA THR A 603 -10.20 -30.46 -18.92
C THR A 603 -11.34 -29.83 -18.14
N SER A 604 -11.46 -28.52 -18.17
CA SER A 604 -12.65 -27.85 -17.67
C SER A 604 -13.71 -27.81 -18.79
N PRO A 605 -15.02 -27.86 -18.43
CA PRO A 605 -16.09 -27.66 -19.40
C PRO A 605 -15.94 -26.31 -20.11
N ASP A 606 -16.32 -26.28 -21.36
CA ASP A 606 -16.53 -25.08 -22.16
C ASP A 606 -18.00 -24.65 -22.05
N PHE A 607 -18.25 -23.52 -21.40
CA PHE A 607 -19.60 -22.98 -21.23
C PHE A 607 -20.00 -21.99 -22.32
N ASP A 608 -19.05 -21.52 -23.11
CA ASP A 608 -19.31 -20.62 -24.24
C ASP A 608 -18.49 -21.04 -25.46
N GLN A 609 -19.15 -21.22 -26.61
CA GLN A 609 -18.49 -21.57 -27.86
C GLN A 609 -17.66 -20.43 -28.46
N GLN A 610 -17.56 -19.31 -27.80
CA GLN A 610 -16.64 -18.23 -28.15
C GLN A 610 -15.35 -18.39 -27.31
N PRO A 611 -14.14 -18.10 -27.84
CA PRO A 611 -12.93 -18.21 -27.04
C PRO A 611 -13.02 -17.35 -25.76
N PRO A 612 -12.52 -17.85 -24.63
CA PRO A 612 -11.64 -19.00 -24.47
C PRO A 612 -12.41 -20.32 -24.38
N ASN A 613 -12.09 -21.25 -25.26
CA ASN A 613 -12.48 -22.64 -25.09
C ASN A 613 -11.96 -23.16 -23.76
N GLY A 614 -12.71 -24.00 -23.04
CA GLY A 614 -12.36 -24.54 -21.74
C GLY A 614 -10.87 -24.89 -21.53
N TRP A 615 -10.42 -24.98 -20.31
CA TRP A 615 -9.02 -25.22 -19.97
C TRP A 615 -8.63 -26.69 -20.20
N SER A 616 -7.39 -26.89 -20.65
CA SER A 616 -6.72 -28.20 -20.67
C SER A 616 -5.57 -28.16 -19.65
N VAL A 617 -5.53 -29.14 -18.75
CA VAL A 617 -4.51 -29.24 -17.70
C VAL A 617 -3.62 -30.44 -17.99
N TYR A 618 -2.33 -30.19 -18.10
CA TYR A 618 -1.31 -31.19 -18.37
C TYR A 618 -0.43 -31.42 -17.15
N GLU A 619 -0.17 -32.68 -16.81
CA GLU A 619 0.85 -33.05 -15.84
C GLU A 619 2.24 -33.08 -16.50
N VAL A 620 3.20 -32.39 -15.90
CA VAL A 620 4.58 -32.29 -16.39
C VAL A 620 5.43 -33.33 -15.69
N ARG A 621 6.17 -34.14 -16.45
CA ARG A 621 7.05 -35.18 -15.90
C ARG A 621 8.34 -34.59 -15.35
N GLY A 622 8.86 -35.14 -14.26
CA GLY A 622 10.17 -34.80 -13.70
C GLY A 622 10.16 -33.50 -12.88
N THR A 623 9.08 -33.26 -12.14
CA THR A 623 8.81 -32.02 -11.37
C THR A 623 8.76 -32.24 -9.87
N GLU A 624 9.38 -33.32 -9.38
CA GLU A 624 9.43 -33.62 -7.95
C GLU A 624 10.01 -32.44 -7.15
N LEU A 625 9.46 -32.18 -5.98
CA LEU A 625 9.90 -31.07 -5.08
C LEU A 625 11.37 -31.24 -4.68
N VAL A 626 11.76 -32.46 -4.33
CA VAL A 626 13.14 -32.78 -4.02
C VAL A 626 13.67 -33.77 -5.06
N ALA A 627 14.77 -33.42 -5.72
CA ALA A 627 15.31 -34.20 -6.84
C ALA A 627 16.81 -34.37 -6.75
N PRO A 628 17.35 -35.54 -7.26
CA PRO A 628 18.77 -35.73 -7.36
C PRO A 628 19.40 -34.82 -8.41
N LEU A 629 20.59 -34.32 -8.13
CA LEU A 629 21.38 -33.60 -9.11
C LEU A 629 22.20 -34.56 -9.97
N ARG A 630 22.23 -34.31 -11.28
CA ARG A 630 23.04 -35.09 -12.23
C ARG A 630 24.52 -34.75 -12.13
N TYR A 631 24.82 -33.48 -11.92
CA TYR A 631 26.18 -32.95 -11.83
C TYR A 631 26.37 -32.15 -10.56
N ARG A 632 27.62 -32.17 -10.06
CA ARG A 632 28.00 -31.36 -8.89
C ARG A 632 27.82 -29.88 -9.19
N PRO A 633 27.23 -29.11 -8.29
CA PRO A 633 27.13 -27.65 -8.41
C PRO A 633 28.48 -26.96 -8.52
N VAL A 634 28.48 -25.75 -9.09
CA VAL A 634 29.68 -24.90 -9.12
C VAL A 634 29.40 -23.69 -8.21
N VAL A 635 30.32 -23.42 -7.30
CA VAL A 635 30.26 -22.25 -6.41
C VAL A 635 30.70 -21.03 -7.19
N ILE A 636 29.88 -19.99 -7.16
CA ILE A 636 30.25 -18.69 -7.74
C ILE A 636 31.12 -17.95 -6.74
N ASP A 637 32.40 -17.81 -7.07
CA ASP A 637 33.41 -17.19 -6.23
C ASP A 637 33.48 -15.70 -6.44
N GLY A 638 32.60 -14.96 -5.73
CA GLY A 638 32.57 -13.52 -5.70
C GLY A 638 32.12 -12.86 -7.02
N PHE A 639 31.63 -11.64 -6.91
CA PHE A 639 31.20 -10.83 -8.04
C PHE A 639 32.32 -9.82 -8.39
N ARG A 640 33.14 -10.16 -9.37
CA ARG A 640 34.29 -9.32 -9.76
C ARG A 640 33.83 -8.11 -10.57
N ALA A 641 34.60 -7.01 -10.54
CA ALA A 641 34.32 -5.81 -11.32
C ALA A 641 34.17 -6.08 -12.83
N HIS A 642 34.85 -7.12 -13.36
CA HIS A 642 34.68 -7.56 -14.74
C HIS A 642 33.27 -8.15 -14.97
N ASP A 643 32.82 -9.04 -14.09
CA ASP A 643 31.51 -9.68 -14.18
C ASP A 643 30.39 -8.65 -14.11
N GLN A 644 30.53 -7.66 -13.22
CA GLN A 644 29.59 -6.53 -13.12
C GLN A 644 29.53 -5.71 -14.42
N ARG A 645 30.66 -5.42 -15.06
CA ARG A 645 30.69 -4.71 -16.35
C ARG A 645 30.01 -5.50 -17.46
N VAL A 646 30.28 -6.79 -17.57
CA VAL A 646 29.65 -7.67 -18.57
C VAL A 646 28.15 -7.76 -18.34
N CYS A 647 27.73 -7.93 -17.10
CA CYS A 647 26.33 -7.99 -16.71
C CYS A 647 25.61 -6.67 -17.04
N ARG A 648 26.16 -5.53 -16.64
CA ARG A 648 25.63 -4.20 -16.95
C ARG A 648 25.52 -3.97 -18.45
N ALA A 649 26.54 -4.29 -19.21
CA ALA A 649 26.53 -4.13 -20.68
C ALA A 649 25.41 -4.95 -21.34
N ARG A 650 25.16 -6.16 -20.85
CA ARG A 650 24.04 -6.99 -21.33
C ARG A 650 22.69 -6.35 -21.03
N LEU A 651 22.51 -5.85 -19.81
CA LEU A 651 21.25 -5.22 -19.41
C LEU A 651 20.96 -3.94 -20.21
N VAL A 652 21.99 -3.16 -20.51
CA VAL A 652 21.85 -1.96 -21.38
C VAL A 652 21.38 -2.33 -22.79
N GLN A 653 21.78 -3.50 -23.31
CA GLN A 653 21.28 -3.98 -24.62
C GLN A 653 19.76 -4.26 -24.63
N THR A 654 19.14 -4.41 -23.47
CA THR A 654 17.68 -4.55 -23.33
C THR A 654 16.94 -3.21 -23.20
N GLY A 655 17.61 -2.09 -23.43
CA GLY A 655 17.01 -0.75 -23.40
C GLY A 655 17.01 -0.06 -22.03
N LEU A 656 17.76 -0.58 -21.05
CA LEU A 656 17.91 0.06 -19.74
C LEU A 656 19.01 1.13 -19.79
N ASP A 657 18.79 2.24 -19.08
CA ASP A 657 19.79 3.30 -19.00
C ASP A 657 20.99 2.87 -18.14
N ALA A 658 22.20 2.95 -18.73
CA ALA A 658 23.44 2.56 -18.07
C ALA A 658 23.75 3.37 -16.81
N LYS A 659 23.35 4.66 -16.77
CA LYS A 659 23.62 5.55 -15.63
C LYS A 659 22.74 5.23 -14.44
N SER A 660 21.52 4.79 -14.72
CA SER A 660 20.49 4.54 -13.72
C SER A 660 20.38 3.06 -13.27
N LEU A 661 21.18 2.18 -13.84
CA LEU A 661 21.10 0.76 -13.60
C LEU A 661 21.75 0.32 -12.29
N HIS A 662 20.95 -0.04 -11.29
CA HIS A 662 21.38 -0.85 -10.16
C HIS A 662 21.35 -2.32 -10.52
N LEU A 663 22.47 -3.02 -10.25
CA LEU A 663 22.56 -4.46 -10.49
C LEU A 663 21.98 -5.21 -9.30
N HIS A 664 20.98 -6.04 -9.56
CA HIS A 664 20.54 -7.09 -8.66
C HIS A 664 21.33 -8.37 -8.96
N GLU A 665 22.48 -8.51 -8.32
CA GLU A 665 23.56 -9.44 -8.74
C GLU A 665 23.08 -10.87 -9.01
N TRP A 666 22.31 -11.45 -8.08
CA TRP A 666 21.83 -12.81 -8.28
C TRP A 666 20.85 -12.90 -9.46
N GLN A 667 19.85 -12.04 -9.50
CA GLN A 667 18.85 -12.03 -10.57
C GLN A 667 19.51 -11.78 -11.93
N ASP A 668 20.24 -10.68 -12.04
CA ASP A 668 20.70 -10.16 -13.34
C ASP A 668 21.88 -10.89 -13.92
N CYS A 669 22.78 -11.31 -13.06
CA CYS A 669 24.10 -11.73 -13.48
C CYS A 669 24.34 -13.22 -13.32
N ILE A 670 23.54 -13.90 -12.52
CA ILE A 670 23.66 -15.33 -12.25
C ILE A 670 22.41 -16.07 -12.71
N GLY A 671 21.27 -15.80 -12.08
CA GLY A 671 20.07 -16.60 -12.23
C GLY A 671 19.44 -16.50 -13.62
N VAL A 672 19.15 -15.28 -14.10
CA VAL A 672 18.54 -15.07 -15.44
C VAL A 672 19.44 -15.58 -16.56
N PRO A 673 20.77 -15.28 -16.60
CA PRO A 673 21.67 -15.86 -17.62
C PRO A 673 21.79 -17.38 -17.58
N TRP A 674 21.72 -17.96 -16.39
CA TRP A 674 21.75 -19.41 -16.22
C TRP A 674 20.44 -20.03 -16.72
N PHE A 675 19.30 -19.44 -16.38
CA PHE A 675 17.98 -19.95 -16.75
C PHE A 675 17.71 -19.84 -18.25
N ASP A 676 18.20 -18.78 -18.90
CA ASP A 676 18.06 -18.56 -20.33
C ASP A 676 18.98 -19.46 -21.19
N ASP A 677 20.01 -20.11 -20.62
CA ASP A 677 20.90 -20.99 -21.35
C ASP A 677 20.49 -22.48 -21.22
N PRO A 678 19.92 -23.09 -22.27
CA PRO A 678 19.50 -24.49 -22.22
C PRO A 678 20.60 -25.47 -21.83
N ARG A 679 21.88 -25.12 -22.04
CA ARG A 679 23.06 -25.96 -21.72
C ARG A 679 23.46 -25.91 -20.26
N ALA A 680 23.00 -24.92 -19.54
CA ALA A 680 23.30 -24.69 -18.12
C ALA A 680 22.32 -25.40 -17.18
N LEU A 681 21.10 -25.68 -17.63
CA LEU A 681 19.97 -26.10 -16.78
C LEU A 681 20.19 -27.46 -16.05
N ASP A 682 21.14 -28.25 -16.45
CA ASP A 682 21.45 -29.55 -15.83
C ASP A 682 22.44 -29.47 -14.67
N ARG A 683 23.04 -28.28 -14.43
CA ARG A 683 24.02 -28.06 -13.37
C ARG A 683 23.80 -26.71 -12.66
N PRO A 684 23.33 -26.71 -11.42
CA PRO A 684 23.12 -25.45 -10.69
C PRO A 684 24.43 -24.72 -10.40
N LEU A 685 24.35 -23.40 -10.37
CA LEU A 685 25.34 -22.53 -9.74
C LEU A 685 24.85 -22.21 -8.33
N VAL A 686 25.75 -22.13 -7.37
CA VAL A 686 25.44 -21.88 -5.97
C VAL A 686 26.28 -20.72 -5.43
N ASP A 687 25.74 -20.00 -4.46
CA ASP A 687 26.43 -18.88 -3.80
C ASP A 687 27.55 -19.36 -2.86
N GLU A 688 27.29 -20.46 -2.18
CA GLU A 688 28.20 -21.09 -1.23
C GLU A 688 28.16 -22.61 -1.37
N GLY A 689 29.12 -23.30 -0.72
CA GLY A 689 29.15 -24.76 -0.72
C GLY A 689 30.42 -25.32 -0.10
N PRO A 690 30.48 -26.66 0.09
CA PRO A 690 31.62 -27.34 0.62
C PRO A 690 32.95 -26.98 -0.07
N ALA A 691 34.05 -26.95 0.66
CA ALA A 691 35.37 -26.58 0.13
C ALA A 691 35.83 -27.47 -1.06
N ALA A 692 35.35 -28.71 -1.14
CA ALA A 692 35.64 -29.65 -2.21
C ALA A 692 34.92 -29.33 -3.53
N TRP A 693 33.97 -28.36 -3.54
CA TRP A 693 33.30 -28.00 -4.78
C TRP A 693 34.10 -27.03 -5.61
N GLN A 694 34.01 -27.19 -6.94
CA GLN A 694 34.68 -26.30 -7.89
C GLN A 694 34.15 -24.88 -7.75
N ARG A 695 35.06 -23.92 -7.74
CA ARG A 695 34.77 -22.51 -7.64
C ARG A 695 35.12 -21.80 -8.97
N ALA A 696 34.27 -20.86 -9.41
CA ALA A 696 34.51 -20.16 -10.65
C ALA A 696 33.82 -18.75 -10.60
N GLY A 697 34.35 -17.80 -11.35
CA GLY A 697 33.58 -16.56 -11.64
C GLY A 697 32.42 -16.85 -12.57
N THR A 698 31.44 -15.96 -12.60
CA THR A 698 30.19 -16.12 -13.42
C THR A 698 30.46 -16.36 -14.89
N ALA A 699 31.43 -15.66 -15.49
CA ALA A 699 31.80 -15.80 -16.90
C ALA A 699 32.50 -17.14 -17.19
N SER A 700 33.27 -17.69 -16.23
CA SER A 700 34.04 -18.92 -16.40
C SER A 700 33.34 -20.20 -15.95
N ALA A 701 32.22 -20.05 -15.22
CA ALA A 701 31.47 -21.19 -14.66
C ALA A 701 31.01 -22.20 -15.73
N ARG A 702 30.71 -21.73 -16.95
CA ARG A 702 30.31 -22.59 -18.08
C ARG A 702 31.45 -23.50 -18.55
N GLY A 703 32.70 -23.07 -18.44
CA GLY A 703 33.92 -23.84 -18.84
C GLY A 703 34.36 -24.86 -17.81
N VAL A 704 33.80 -24.86 -16.62
CA VAL A 704 34.14 -25.81 -15.57
C VAL A 704 33.70 -27.23 -15.95
N ALA A 705 34.56 -28.21 -15.81
CA ALA A 705 34.28 -29.62 -16.16
C ALA A 705 33.10 -30.16 -15.33
N LYS A 706 32.13 -30.82 -15.98
CA LYS A 706 30.99 -31.44 -15.32
C LYS A 706 31.42 -32.72 -14.57
N GLN A 707 31.27 -32.72 -13.25
CA GLN A 707 31.49 -33.90 -12.41
C GLN A 707 30.17 -34.62 -12.16
N ARG A 708 30.02 -35.83 -12.69
CA ARG A 708 28.82 -36.65 -12.51
C ARG A 708 28.73 -37.12 -11.05
N LEU A 709 27.52 -37.00 -10.49
CA LEU A 709 27.20 -37.44 -9.13
C LEU A 709 26.71 -38.90 -9.13
N PRO A 710 26.95 -39.65 -8.02
CA PRO A 710 26.33 -40.94 -7.79
C PRO A 710 24.80 -40.85 -7.77
N GLU A 711 24.15 -41.94 -8.14
CA GLU A 711 22.68 -42.00 -8.05
C GLU A 711 22.23 -42.03 -6.58
N VAL A 712 21.21 -41.26 -6.28
CA VAL A 712 20.52 -41.23 -4.98
C VAL A 712 19.01 -41.29 -5.22
N ARG A 713 18.34 -42.15 -4.44
CA ARG A 713 16.86 -42.23 -4.44
C ARG A 713 16.34 -41.38 -3.30
N ILE A 714 15.29 -40.59 -3.59
CA ILE A 714 14.60 -39.72 -2.66
C ILE A 714 13.20 -40.27 -2.44
N SER A 715 12.74 -40.30 -1.23
CA SER A 715 11.45 -40.85 -0.82
C SER A 715 10.91 -40.10 0.40
N LYS A 716 9.67 -40.40 0.77
CA LYS A 716 9.00 -39.80 1.95
C LYS A 716 9.07 -38.27 1.96
N ILE A 717 8.87 -37.65 0.79
CA ILE A 717 8.86 -36.21 0.70
C ILE A 717 7.59 -35.71 1.37
N HIS A 718 7.74 -34.83 2.36
CA HIS A 718 6.66 -34.07 3.01
C HIS A 718 6.96 -32.57 2.87
N SER A 719 5.92 -31.78 2.60
CA SER A 719 6.00 -30.31 2.53
C SER A 719 4.84 -29.73 3.31
N GLY A 720 5.15 -28.91 4.28
CA GLY A 720 4.22 -28.02 5.02
C GLY A 720 4.53 -26.57 4.72
N ASP A 721 3.92 -25.66 5.50
CA ASP A 721 4.15 -24.22 5.33
C ASP A 721 5.59 -23.84 5.69
N ASP A 722 6.10 -24.32 6.81
CA ASP A 722 7.42 -23.95 7.36
C ASP A 722 8.42 -25.13 7.38
N GLU A 723 8.07 -26.26 6.80
CA GLU A 723 8.87 -27.47 6.89
C GLU A 723 8.85 -28.27 5.59
N ILE A 724 10.03 -28.78 5.19
CA ILE A 724 10.18 -29.75 4.11
C ILE A 724 11.05 -30.88 4.63
N SER A 725 10.53 -32.11 4.64
CA SER A 725 11.31 -33.28 5.04
C SER A 725 11.32 -34.35 3.97
N PHE A 726 12.42 -35.13 3.94
CA PHE A 726 12.61 -36.22 2.96
C PHE A 726 13.67 -37.22 3.42
N HIS A 727 13.63 -38.39 2.80
CA HIS A 727 14.61 -39.46 3.04
C HIS A 727 15.46 -39.68 1.79
N VAL A 728 16.79 -39.82 1.97
CA VAL A 728 17.76 -40.10 0.91
C VAL A 728 18.41 -41.49 1.12
N SER A 729 18.59 -42.25 0.04
CA SER A 729 19.24 -43.57 0.09
C SER A 729 20.75 -43.47 0.31
N ARG A 730 21.37 -42.30 0.11
CA ARG A 730 22.81 -42.07 0.25
C ARG A 730 23.10 -40.68 0.76
N THR A 731 24.00 -40.57 1.74
CA THR A 731 24.49 -39.29 2.27
C THR A 731 25.69 -38.78 1.45
N GLY A 732 26.04 -37.48 1.62
CA GLY A 732 27.16 -36.83 0.94
C GLY A 732 26.92 -36.52 -0.55
N VAL A 733 25.75 -36.81 -1.09
CA VAL A 733 25.36 -36.48 -2.48
C VAL A 733 24.40 -35.31 -2.46
N PRO A 734 24.73 -34.16 -3.09
CA PRO A 734 23.86 -33.00 -3.09
C PRO A 734 22.55 -33.27 -3.82
N VAL A 735 21.45 -32.73 -3.27
CA VAL A 735 20.13 -32.79 -3.85
C VAL A 735 19.56 -31.35 -3.96
N VAL A 736 18.72 -31.12 -4.96
CA VAL A 736 18.01 -29.85 -5.12
C VAL A 736 16.62 -29.95 -4.48
N VAL A 737 16.26 -28.92 -3.71
CA VAL A 737 14.92 -28.69 -3.21
C VAL A 737 14.35 -27.53 -4.02
N ARG A 738 13.30 -27.79 -4.81
CA ARG A 738 12.66 -26.83 -5.71
C ARG A 738 11.67 -25.94 -4.96
N GLU A 739 12.15 -25.39 -3.87
CA GLU A 739 11.51 -24.36 -3.08
C GLU A 739 12.41 -23.12 -3.09
N SER A 740 11.83 -21.93 -3.13
CA SER A 740 12.58 -20.69 -3.18
C SER A 740 13.49 -20.55 -1.98
N TRP A 741 14.76 -20.25 -2.23
CA TRP A 741 15.72 -19.98 -1.17
C TRP A 741 15.44 -18.64 -0.50
N PHE A 742 15.53 -18.62 0.83
CA PHE A 742 15.47 -17.42 1.64
C PHE A 742 16.33 -17.61 2.91
N PRO A 743 16.94 -16.55 3.47
CA PRO A 743 17.92 -16.69 4.55
C PRO A 743 17.39 -17.30 5.86
N ASN A 744 16.07 -17.42 6.00
CA ASN A 744 15.44 -18.05 7.16
C ASN A 744 15.42 -19.58 7.09
N TRP A 745 15.70 -20.20 5.93
CA TRP A 745 15.73 -21.65 5.83
C TRP A 745 16.97 -22.25 6.50
N GLU A 746 16.77 -23.21 7.36
CA GLU A 746 17.79 -23.98 8.07
C GLU A 746 17.60 -25.46 7.78
N ALA A 747 18.69 -26.25 7.82
CA ALA A 747 18.66 -27.68 7.50
C ALA A 747 19.17 -28.53 8.66
N ASP A 748 18.33 -29.47 9.09
CA ASP A 748 18.72 -30.54 10.00
C ASP A 748 19.03 -31.82 9.22
N GLY A 749 20.17 -32.46 9.51
CA GLY A 749 20.60 -33.66 8.82
C GLY A 749 21.24 -33.42 7.44
N ALA A 750 21.58 -32.18 7.09
CA ALA A 750 22.29 -31.81 5.89
C ALA A 750 23.14 -30.54 6.11
N GLU A 751 24.16 -30.33 5.25
CA GLU A 751 24.85 -29.05 5.11
C GLU A 751 24.08 -28.15 4.13
N GLY A 752 24.10 -26.83 4.37
CA GLY A 752 23.32 -25.83 3.67
C GLY A 752 22.09 -25.39 4.48
N PRO A 753 20.99 -24.91 3.85
CA PRO A 753 20.72 -24.89 2.40
C PRO A 753 21.48 -23.78 1.68
N TYR A 754 22.19 -24.13 0.63
CA TYR A 754 22.90 -23.20 -0.24
C TYR A 754 21.94 -22.61 -1.29
N ARG A 755 22.02 -21.32 -1.54
CA ARG A 755 21.25 -20.70 -2.61
C ARG A 755 21.74 -21.18 -3.96
N ALA A 756 20.84 -21.74 -4.75
CA ALA A 756 21.15 -22.32 -6.05
C ALA A 756 20.30 -21.71 -7.16
N THR A 757 20.84 -21.67 -8.38
CA THR A 757 20.08 -21.22 -9.55
C THR A 757 18.85 -22.08 -9.81
N PRO A 758 17.68 -21.48 -10.20
CA PRO A 758 17.49 -20.04 -10.41
C PRO A 758 17.40 -19.24 -9.10
N ASN A 759 16.71 -19.69 -8.08
CA ASN A 759 16.63 -19.20 -6.71
C ASN A 759 16.12 -20.31 -5.77
N PHE A 760 16.68 -21.51 -5.88
CA PHE A 760 16.28 -22.68 -5.10
C PHE A 760 17.34 -23.05 -4.06
N MET A 761 17.09 -24.17 -3.36
CA MET A 761 17.98 -24.66 -2.33
C MET A 761 18.73 -25.91 -2.82
N VAL A 762 20.01 -26.00 -2.48
CA VAL A 762 20.78 -27.23 -2.59
C VAL A 762 21.28 -27.62 -1.19
N VAL A 763 21.06 -28.85 -0.79
CA VAL A 763 21.56 -29.38 0.48
C VAL A 763 22.42 -30.60 0.25
N VAL A 764 23.41 -30.85 1.14
CA VAL A 764 24.21 -32.02 1.14
C VAL A 764 23.85 -32.89 2.36
N PRO A 765 23.04 -33.95 2.19
CA PRO A 765 22.62 -34.80 3.30
C PRO A 765 23.79 -35.40 4.07
N THR A 766 23.85 -35.20 5.37
CA THR A 766 24.77 -35.82 6.33
C THR A 766 24.11 -37.01 7.05
N ARG A 767 22.76 -37.03 7.03
CA ARG A 767 21.92 -38.14 7.52
C ARG A 767 20.97 -38.59 6.41
N HIS A 768 20.39 -39.77 6.57
CA HIS A 768 19.40 -40.28 5.62
C HIS A 768 18.06 -39.49 5.65
N ASP A 769 17.67 -39.07 6.82
CA ASP A 769 16.48 -38.22 7.02
C ASP A 769 16.96 -36.78 7.15
N VAL A 770 16.39 -35.92 6.32
CA VAL A 770 16.70 -34.50 6.23
C VAL A 770 15.40 -33.68 6.45
N THR A 771 15.49 -32.65 7.26
CA THR A 771 14.40 -31.70 7.49
C THR A 771 14.93 -30.28 7.28
N LEU A 772 14.26 -29.51 6.44
CA LEU A 772 14.43 -28.07 6.33
C LEU A 772 13.30 -27.38 7.06
N HIS A 773 13.61 -26.36 7.84
CA HIS A 773 12.61 -25.57 8.53
C HIS A 773 12.84 -24.07 8.34
N TYR A 774 11.74 -23.30 8.29
CA TYR A 774 11.78 -21.85 8.16
C TYR A 774 11.90 -21.20 9.54
N GLY A 775 13.11 -20.80 9.92
CA GLY A 775 13.46 -20.27 11.24
C GLY A 775 13.19 -18.79 11.41
N THR A 776 13.56 -18.26 12.58
CA THR A 776 13.47 -16.85 12.93
C THR A 776 14.85 -16.24 13.01
N THR A 777 15.10 -15.19 12.24
CA THR A 777 16.41 -14.52 12.17
C THR A 777 16.66 -13.58 13.37
N SER A 778 17.92 -13.19 13.58
CA SER A 778 18.30 -12.19 14.57
C SER A 778 17.63 -10.82 14.31
N ALA A 779 17.41 -10.47 13.05
CA ALA A 779 16.71 -9.24 12.66
C ALA A 779 15.24 -9.24 13.13
N GLU A 780 14.55 -10.38 13.03
CA GLU A 780 13.18 -10.54 13.51
C GLU A 780 13.11 -10.44 15.04
N TRP A 781 14.04 -11.05 15.77
CA TRP A 781 14.14 -10.91 17.21
C TRP A 781 14.38 -9.47 17.63
N LEU A 782 15.31 -8.77 16.98
CA LEU A 782 15.59 -7.36 17.23
C LEU A 782 14.32 -6.53 16.97
N GLY A 783 13.62 -6.80 15.87
CA GLY A 783 12.36 -6.13 15.53
C GLY A 783 11.28 -6.31 16.59
N ARG A 784 11.09 -7.54 17.09
CA ARG A 784 10.14 -7.85 18.18
C ARG A 784 10.47 -7.11 19.48
N LEU A 785 11.74 -7.14 19.90
CA LEU A 785 12.19 -6.44 21.11
C LEU A 785 12.05 -4.91 20.98
N ALA A 786 12.41 -4.34 19.84
CA ALA A 786 12.24 -2.92 19.56
C ALA A 786 10.77 -2.50 19.56
N THR A 787 9.88 -3.31 18.97
CA THR A 787 8.44 -3.03 19.00
C THR A 787 7.86 -3.12 20.41
N LEU A 788 8.31 -4.08 21.23
CA LEU A 788 7.93 -4.14 22.63
C LEU A 788 8.32 -2.85 23.38
N ALA A 789 9.54 -2.35 23.15
CA ALA A 789 9.97 -1.06 23.68
C ALA A 789 9.10 0.10 23.17
N GLY A 790 8.66 0.06 21.92
CA GLY A 790 7.72 1.01 21.34
C GLY A 790 6.34 0.98 22.04
N ILE A 791 5.81 -0.21 22.31
CA ILE A 791 4.54 -0.39 23.04
C ILE A 791 4.65 0.18 24.46
N VAL A 792 5.74 -0.13 25.17
CA VAL A 792 6.02 0.46 26.49
C VAL A 792 6.12 1.99 26.38
N GLY A 793 6.78 2.50 25.34
CA GLY A 793 6.87 3.93 25.06
C GLY A 793 5.51 4.60 24.90
N VAL A 794 4.58 3.98 24.14
CA VAL A 794 3.19 4.44 24.02
C VAL A 794 2.49 4.47 25.37
N GLY A 795 2.64 3.41 26.15
CA GLY A 795 2.07 3.33 27.51
C GLY A 795 2.58 4.47 28.41
N LEU A 796 3.89 4.74 28.39
CA LEU A 796 4.49 5.84 29.12
C LEU A 796 3.97 7.22 28.65
N LEU A 797 3.88 7.42 27.33
CA LEU A 797 3.36 8.67 26.75
C LEU A 797 1.87 8.90 27.07
N ALA A 798 1.10 7.86 27.22
CA ALA A 798 -0.31 7.94 27.60
C ALA A 798 -0.47 8.20 29.11
N TRP A 799 0.33 7.55 29.95
CA TRP A 799 0.21 7.56 31.41
C TRP A 799 0.83 8.80 32.09
N TRP A 800 2.00 9.26 31.59
CA TRP A 800 2.74 10.36 32.19
C TRP A 800 1.92 11.65 32.39
N PRO A 801 1.14 12.14 31.42
CA PRO A 801 0.31 13.33 31.59
C PRO A 801 -0.78 13.15 32.67
N ILE A 802 -1.31 11.94 32.83
CA ILE A 802 -2.33 11.61 33.82
C ILE A 802 -1.75 11.70 35.23
N ARG A 803 -0.55 11.12 35.40
CA ARG A 803 0.17 11.16 36.70
C ARG A 803 0.57 12.58 37.10
N ALA A 804 1.07 13.36 36.13
CA ALA A 804 1.45 14.74 36.37
C ALA A 804 0.24 15.63 36.78
N ARG A 805 -0.94 15.34 36.25
CA ARG A 805 -2.19 16.01 36.60
C ARG A 805 -2.63 15.63 37.99
N ARG A 806 -2.66 14.34 38.35
CA ARG A 806 -3.01 13.85 39.68
C ARG A 806 -2.09 14.38 40.77
N ARG A 807 -0.78 14.49 40.49
CA ARG A 807 0.17 15.10 41.43
C ARG A 807 -0.15 16.57 41.70
N ARG A 808 -0.45 17.35 40.65
CA ARG A 808 -0.81 18.78 40.82
C ARG A 808 -2.15 18.96 41.52
N GLU A 809 -3.10 18.07 41.31
CA GLU A 809 -4.38 18.06 42.02
C GLU A 809 -4.15 17.74 43.52
N ALA A 810 -3.33 16.72 43.83
CA ALA A 810 -2.97 16.37 45.18
C ALA A 810 -2.13 17.46 45.88
N GLU A 811 -1.22 18.11 45.16
CA GLU A 811 -0.44 19.26 45.70
C GLU A 811 -1.34 20.49 45.93
N ALA A 812 -2.37 20.70 45.10
CA ALA A 812 -3.34 21.78 45.31
C ALA A 812 -4.29 21.48 46.47
N GLU A 813 -4.72 20.22 46.66
CA GLU A 813 -5.51 19.80 47.82
C GLU A 813 -4.72 19.88 49.12
N ALA A 814 -3.46 19.45 49.17
CA ALA A 814 -2.60 19.57 50.33
C ALA A 814 -2.29 21.02 50.68
N GLY A 815 -2.16 21.92 49.70
CA GLY A 815 -1.95 23.37 49.95
C GLY A 815 -3.19 24.12 50.42
N THR A 816 -4.39 23.54 50.31
CA THR A 816 -5.63 24.09 50.86
C THR A 816 -5.93 23.67 52.28
N GLU A 817 -5.32 22.57 52.77
CA GLU A 817 -5.45 22.10 54.16
C GLU A 817 -4.54 22.82 55.17
N GLU A 818 -3.53 23.58 54.70
CA GLU A 818 -2.53 24.23 55.58
C GLU A 818 -2.89 25.70 55.96
N VAL A 819 -4.09 26.15 55.62
CA VAL A 819 -4.61 27.45 56.06
C VAL A 819 -5.75 27.25 57.06
N ASP A 820 -5.41 26.74 58.24
CA ASP A 820 -6.29 26.83 59.40
C ASP A 820 -5.96 28.15 60.14
N PRO A 821 -6.91 29.06 60.36
CA PRO A 821 -6.61 30.29 61.06
C PRO A 821 -6.43 29.98 62.52
N ALA A 822 -5.27 30.38 63.07
CA ALA A 822 -5.00 30.35 64.48
C ALA A 822 -6.12 31.02 65.29
N PRO A 823 -6.53 30.40 66.40
CA PRO A 823 -7.54 31.00 67.28
C PRO A 823 -6.93 32.19 68.01
N GLY A 824 -7.46 33.39 67.79
CA GLY A 824 -7.27 34.60 68.55
C GLY A 824 -8.29 34.78 69.62
#